data_069e7889cd6da784ebc69390fd60416d
#
_entry.id   069e7889cd6da784ebc69390fd60416d
#
_cell.length_a   1.000
_cell.length_b   1.000
_cell.length_c   1.000
_cell.angle_alpha   90.00
_cell.angle_beta   90.00
_cell.angle_gamma   90.00
#
_symmetry.space_group_name_H-M   'P 1'
#
loop_
_entity.id
_entity.type
_entity.pdbx_description
1 polymer ?
#
loop_
_entity_poly.entity_id
_entity_poly.type
_entity_poly.pdbx_seq_one_letter_code
_entity_poly.pdbx_strand_id
1 'polypeptide(L)'
;MKRTIRTTALTVGALMGVLGLPAGPAQAAATAPRVDLRVLLVSDGGPATDAIAAELDTAGTPFTKVDLTRSDRPAIDAGFLSDTVGGRPRARFQAVVLPNDNPFAAGSTEMAALAAYEQAYAIPQVDAYTYARPEAGLQYPAYGGSVDGVRAQVTAAGRSGPFGYLEGAVPFEDNSPSVGESYAYLAAPAPGADFTPYVEATVPGSSQQGSLVGEYRHDGRRELVVTFVYNQYQQQFRLLARGIVEWMTGGVHLGASRNYFAVHVDDVFAADDRWDTQLNCTPGDVDCADGAGTPSPIRMTPADVDHAVAWQSEHHFTLDLVYNGAGSVDQREDNDGVDQLADRLVADRNRFRWVNHTYTHAFLGCEQNTTVVPWTCRTGAGGGIEWVSRSTIDDEIATNRAWGQSAGLPLENDELVTGEHSGLKILPQQPADNPNLAPALADNGIGWLGSDNSRDPQQRQVGPATTVSRYPMNVFYNAGRTAEQVDEYNWIYTSRAQGGSGICEDNPATSTCLPAPLDTGTGYAGYIVPLETRIDLGHVLANDPKPHFIHQSNLAEDRIAYPVLDGVLDGYDALFAADTPLVNLRMKDIGTELRRRAAWKTAVDAGQVTAYRIGDTVTVQAPGGVAATATLPAGTTLGTTAFGSAYAGLVSGWTAASGTTRTFTLPSAAPAARPSGARRPATAPAPRTRTPAGVTERVPYVPDN
;
A
#
# COMPACT_ATOMS: atom_id res chain seq x y z
N MET A 1 -8.04 -72.41 -48.62
CA MET A 1 -9.27 -72.99 -49.18
C MET A 1 -10.32 -71.88 -49.32
N LYS A 2 -10.74 -71.64 -50.61
CA LYS A 2 -12.07 -71.15 -51.06
C LYS A 2 -12.51 -69.76 -50.51
N ARG A 3 -13.01 -68.82 -51.28
CA ARG A 3 -13.19 -68.62 -52.75
C ARG A 3 -13.76 -67.17 -52.89
N THR A 4 -13.27 -66.50 -53.87
CA THR A 4 -13.67 -65.21 -54.43
C THR A 4 -15.13 -65.25 -54.94
N ILE A 5 -15.91 -64.17 -54.77
CA ILE A 5 -16.95 -63.79 -55.70
C ILE A 5 -16.92 -62.29 -55.95
N ARG A 6 -16.71 -61.92 -57.21
CA ARG A 6 -16.89 -60.56 -57.76
C ARG A 6 -18.34 -60.37 -58.15
N THR A 7 -18.89 -59.22 -57.87
CA THR A 7 -20.14 -58.78 -58.56
C THR A 7 -19.91 -57.35 -59.05
N THR A 8 -20.05 -57.23 -60.35
CA THR A 8 -20.00 -56.00 -61.13
C THR A 8 -21.40 -55.35 -61.08
N ALA A 9 -21.47 -54.05 -60.87
CA ALA A 9 -22.70 -53.27 -61.02
C ALA A 9 -22.44 -52.02 -61.86
N LEU A 10 -23.24 -51.78 -62.82
CA LEU A 10 -23.24 -50.76 -63.85
C LEU A 10 -23.36 -49.33 -63.31
N THR A 11 -22.56 -48.45 -63.90
CA THR A 11 -22.69 -46.98 -63.81
C THR A 11 -23.82 -46.48 -64.71
N VAL A 12 -24.79 -45.76 -64.16
CA VAL A 12 -25.71 -44.86 -64.90
C VAL A 12 -25.28 -43.43 -64.54
N GLY A 13 -24.79 -42.69 -65.51
CA GLY A 13 -24.43 -41.28 -65.37
C GLY A 13 -25.70 -40.40 -65.42
N ALA A 14 -25.88 -39.59 -64.44
CA ALA A 14 -26.84 -38.45 -64.49
C ALA A 14 -25.97 -37.15 -64.42
N LEU A 15 -25.97 -36.41 -65.52
CA LEU A 15 -25.44 -35.09 -65.67
C LEU A 15 -26.36 -34.09 -64.92
N MET A 16 -26.03 -33.66 -63.74
CA MET A 16 -26.63 -32.46 -63.11
C MET A 16 -25.74 -31.25 -63.33
N GLY A 17 -26.26 -30.28 -64.08
CA GLY A 17 -25.65 -29.01 -64.31
C GLY A 17 -25.59 -28.22 -62.99
N VAL A 18 -24.41 -27.89 -62.55
CA VAL A 18 -24.14 -26.98 -61.39
C VAL A 18 -24.35 -25.55 -61.89
N LEU A 19 -25.51 -24.97 -61.58
CA LEU A 19 -25.70 -23.51 -61.64
C LEU A 19 -24.83 -22.91 -60.56
N GLY A 20 -23.70 -22.25 -60.95
CA GLY A 20 -22.87 -21.45 -60.10
C GLY A 20 -23.65 -20.29 -59.53
N LEU A 21 -23.95 -20.34 -58.23
CA LEU A 21 -24.34 -19.15 -57.47
C LEU A 21 -23.12 -18.20 -57.39
N PRO A 22 -23.28 -16.90 -57.65
CA PRO A 22 -22.20 -15.96 -57.48
C PRO A 22 -21.77 -15.98 -56.00
N ALA A 23 -20.49 -16.22 -55.74
CA ALA A 23 -19.90 -16.03 -54.44
C ALA A 23 -20.15 -14.57 -54.02
N GLY A 24 -20.98 -14.38 -53.00
CA GLY A 24 -21.10 -13.07 -52.34
C GLY A 24 -19.72 -12.56 -51.92
N PRO A 25 -19.51 -11.23 -51.89
CA PRO A 25 -18.23 -10.70 -51.46
C PRO A 25 -17.89 -11.28 -50.10
N ALA A 26 -16.72 -11.93 -49.99
CA ALA A 26 -16.16 -12.38 -48.72
C ALA A 26 -16.12 -11.13 -47.80
N GLN A 27 -16.93 -11.16 -46.77
CA GLN A 27 -16.92 -10.10 -45.76
C GLN A 27 -15.52 -10.13 -45.17
N ALA A 28 -14.71 -9.08 -45.48
CA ALA A 28 -13.38 -8.94 -44.91
C ALA A 28 -13.53 -9.05 -43.39
N ALA A 29 -12.85 -10.02 -42.78
CA ALA A 29 -12.86 -10.14 -41.32
C ALA A 29 -12.47 -8.77 -40.73
N ALA A 30 -13.39 -8.19 -39.96
CA ALA A 30 -13.14 -6.90 -39.33
C ALA A 30 -11.84 -6.97 -38.55
N THR A 31 -10.90 -6.12 -38.92
CA THR A 31 -9.60 -6.05 -38.20
C THR A 31 -9.87 -5.66 -36.75
N ALA A 32 -9.41 -6.48 -35.79
CA ALA A 32 -9.57 -6.21 -34.35
C ALA A 32 -9.16 -4.76 -34.01
N PRO A 33 -9.96 -3.99 -33.26
CA PRO A 33 -9.63 -2.61 -32.94
C PRO A 33 -8.37 -2.54 -32.07
N ARG A 34 -7.70 -1.40 -32.10
CA ARG A 34 -6.71 -1.03 -31.12
C ARG A 34 -7.42 -0.39 -29.94
N VAL A 35 -7.14 -0.83 -28.72
CA VAL A 35 -7.62 -0.22 -27.47
C VAL A 35 -6.41 0.28 -26.70
N ASP A 36 -6.32 1.60 -26.49
CA ASP A 36 -5.24 2.18 -25.69
C ASP A 36 -5.48 1.89 -24.21
N LEU A 37 -4.40 1.46 -23.48
CA LEU A 37 -4.47 1.09 -22.07
C LEU A 37 -4.41 2.35 -21.18
N ARG A 38 -5.48 3.13 -21.23
CA ARG A 38 -5.69 4.36 -20.49
C ARG A 38 -7.13 4.45 -20.03
N VAL A 39 -7.36 4.90 -18.80
CA VAL A 39 -8.71 5.11 -18.25
C VAL A 39 -9.17 6.54 -18.53
N LEU A 40 -10.41 6.74 -18.92
CA LEU A 40 -11.08 8.05 -18.89
C LEU A 40 -11.75 8.21 -17.53
N LEU A 41 -11.35 9.20 -16.77
CA LEU A 41 -11.93 9.54 -15.48
C LEU A 41 -12.60 10.90 -15.57
N VAL A 42 -13.92 10.92 -15.50
CA VAL A 42 -14.73 12.13 -15.42
C VAL A 42 -15.01 12.43 -13.96
N SER A 43 -14.59 13.62 -13.49
CA SER A 43 -14.68 14.02 -12.10
C SER A 43 -15.59 15.23 -11.94
N ASP A 44 -16.44 15.19 -10.93
CA ASP A 44 -17.25 16.33 -10.46
C ASP A 44 -16.60 17.07 -9.27
N GLY A 45 -15.38 16.66 -8.88
CA GLY A 45 -14.68 17.14 -7.67
C GLY A 45 -15.11 16.38 -6.40
N GLY A 46 -15.91 15.32 -6.53
CA GLY A 46 -16.36 14.51 -5.41
C GLY A 46 -15.34 13.45 -4.95
N PRO A 47 -15.42 13.01 -3.68
CA PRO A 47 -14.44 12.13 -3.04
C PRO A 47 -14.33 10.75 -3.71
N ALA A 48 -15.41 10.24 -4.31
CA ALA A 48 -15.40 8.93 -4.94
C ALA A 48 -14.53 8.88 -6.21
N THR A 49 -14.64 9.89 -7.10
CA THR A 49 -13.79 10.00 -8.28
C THR A 49 -12.33 10.29 -7.92
N ASP A 50 -12.09 11.08 -6.88
CA ASP A 50 -10.75 11.36 -6.39
C ASP A 50 -10.09 10.12 -5.77
N ALA A 51 -10.86 9.28 -5.07
CA ALA A 51 -10.38 8.00 -4.55
C ALA A 51 -9.94 7.04 -5.67
N ILE A 52 -10.75 6.89 -6.72
CA ILE A 52 -10.38 6.06 -7.88
C ILE A 52 -9.16 6.65 -8.60
N ALA A 53 -9.07 7.98 -8.73
CA ALA A 53 -7.89 8.64 -9.30
C ALA A 53 -6.63 8.35 -8.48
N ALA A 54 -6.72 8.41 -7.15
CA ALA A 54 -5.60 8.09 -6.24
C ALA A 54 -5.15 6.63 -6.37
N GLU A 55 -6.07 5.68 -6.47
CA GLU A 55 -5.72 4.27 -6.70
C GLU A 55 -5.01 4.07 -8.04
N LEU A 56 -5.51 4.66 -9.13
CA LEU A 56 -4.87 4.60 -10.44
C LEU A 56 -3.47 5.22 -10.41
N ASP A 57 -3.31 6.34 -9.73
CA ASP A 57 -2.02 7.03 -9.59
C ASP A 57 -1.02 6.18 -8.78
N THR A 58 -1.45 5.66 -7.63
CA THR A 58 -0.62 4.81 -6.76
C THR A 58 -0.20 3.52 -7.44
N ALA A 59 -1.10 2.89 -8.18
CA ALA A 59 -0.79 1.70 -8.98
C ALA A 59 0.11 2.01 -10.19
N GLY A 60 0.18 3.27 -10.65
CA GLY A 60 0.87 3.67 -11.85
C GLY A 60 0.09 3.39 -13.14
N THR A 61 -1.23 3.34 -13.06
CA THR A 61 -2.14 3.11 -14.18
C THR A 61 -2.46 4.44 -14.89
N PRO A 62 -2.13 4.61 -16.17
CA PRO A 62 -2.38 5.87 -16.87
C PRO A 62 -3.87 6.17 -17.02
N PHE A 63 -4.25 7.42 -16.71
CA PHE A 63 -5.61 7.90 -16.93
C PHE A 63 -5.64 9.32 -17.48
N THR A 64 -6.79 9.75 -17.98
CA THR A 64 -7.07 11.14 -18.38
C THR A 64 -8.23 11.65 -17.55
N LYS A 65 -7.99 12.68 -16.72
CA LYS A 65 -9.04 13.31 -15.91
C LYS A 65 -9.72 14.40 -16.73
N VAL A 66 -11.05 14.35 -16.83
CA VAL A 66 -11.92 15.43 -17.33
C VAL A 66 -12.69 15.97 -16.15
N ASP A 67 -12.41 17.19 -15.77
CA ASP A 67 -12.98 17.86 -14.61
C ASP A 67 -14.22 18.67 -15.03
N LEU A 68 -15.40 18.24 -14.59
CA LEU A 68 -16.70 18.86 -14.88
C LEU A 68 -16.87 20.23 -14.21
N THR A 69 -16.08 20.54 -13.19
CA THR A 69 -16.13 21.85 -12.52
C THR A 69 -15.48 22.95 -13.34
N ARG A 70 -14.71 22.57 -14.38
CA ARG A 70 -14.00 23.51 -15.26
C ARG A 70 -14.81 23.81 -16.49
N SER A 71 -15.00 25.08 -16.80
CA SER A 71 -15.71 25.54 -18.00
C SER A 71 -14.91 25.34 -19.30
N ASP A 72 -13.58 25.20 -19.23
CA ASP A 72 -12.67 25.00 -20.35
C ASP A 72 -12.34 23.52 -20.63
N ARG A 73 -13.05 22.58 -19.99
CA ARG A 73 -12.87 21.14 -20.21
C ARG A 73 -13.19 20.75 -21.65
N PRO A 74 -12.54 19.71 -22.20
CA PRO A 74 -12.93 19.18 -23.50
C PRO A 74 -14.37 18.61 -23.47
N ALA A 75 -15.07 18.77 -24.58
CA ALA A 75 -16.32 18.05 -24.78
C ALA A 75 -16.01 16.56 -25.04
N ILE A 76 -16.81 15.68 -24.45
CA ILE A 76 -16.66 14.24 -24.65
C ILE A 76 -17.53 13.82 -25.84
N ASP A 77 -16.95 13.88 -27.03
CA ASP A 77 -17.59 13.51 -28.30
C ASP A 77 -16.90 12.28 -28.94
N ALA A 78 -17.40 11.82 -30.06
CA ALA A 78 -16.85 10.68 -30.79
C ALA A 78 -15.37 10.89 -31.17
N GLY A 79 -14.96 12.11 -31.53
CA GLY A 79 -13.58 12.44 -31.89
C GLY A 79 -12.63 12.47 -30.68
N PHE A 80 -13.15 12.84 -29.49
CA PHE A 80 -12.42 12.74 -28.24
C PHE A 80 -12.19 11.28 -27.83
N LEU A 81 -13.19 10.40 -28.02
CA LEU A 81 -13.18 9.02 -27.57
C LEU A 81 -12.44 8.08 -28.52
N SER A 82 -12.54 8.28 -29.84
CA SER A 82 -12.00 7.35 -30.83
C SER A 82 -11.53 8.03 -32.10
N ASP A 83 -10.65 7.34 -32.84
CA ASP A 83 -10.19 7.73 -34.16
C ASP A 83 -9.71 6.49 -34.96
N THR A 84 -8.91 6.72 -36.00
CA THR A 84 -8.31 5.65 -36.82
C THR A 84 -6.81 5.84 -36.90
N VAL A 85 -6.04 4.78 -36.57
CA VAL A 85 -4.57 4.76 -36.67
C VAL A 85 -4.13 3.64 -37.60
N GLY A 86 -3.40 3.99 -38.66
CA GLY A 86 -2.93 3.01 -39.64
C GLY A 86 -4.07 2.22 -40.31
N GLY A 87 -5.23 2.85 -40.55
CA GLY A 87 -6.41 2.20 -41.11
C GLY A 87 -7.19 1.31 -40.14
N ARG A 88 -6.83 1.29 -38.85
CA ARG A 88 -7.46 0.48 -37.79
C ARG A 88 -8.23 1.39 -36.83
N PRO A 89 -9.51 1.07 -36.50
CA PRO A 89 -10.25 1.77 -35.45
C PRO A 89 -9.47 1.73 -34.11
N ARG A 90 -9.39 2.90 -33.44
CA ARG A 90 -8.76 3.03 -32.14
C ARG A 90 -9.73 3.56 -31.10
N ALA A 91 -9.93 2.81 -30.03
CA ALA A 91 -10.48 3.29 -28.78
C ALA A 91 -9.35 3.93 -27.96
N ARG A 92 -9.50 5.18 -27.55
CA ARG A 92 -8.46 5.92 -26.78
C ARG A 92 -8.45 5.58 -25.31
N PHE A 93 -9.49 4.90 -24.81
CA PHE A 93 -9.65 4.52 -23.41
C PHE A 93 -10.15 3.09 -23.33
N GLN A 94 -9.61 2.32 -22.38
CA GLN A 94 -10.02 0.94 -22.10
C GLN A 94 -11.17 0.85 -21.08
N ALA A 95 -11.43 1.92 -20.35
CA ALA A 95 -12.49 2.04 -19.35
C ALA A 95 -12.91 3.50 -19.20
N VAL A 96 -14.16 3.70 -18.74
CA VAL A 96 -14.73 5.00 -18.39
C VAL A 96 -15.11 4.97 -16.91
N VAL A 97 -14.75 6.01 -16.15
CA VAL A 97 -15.20 6.24 -14.78
C VAL A 97 -16.01 7.51 -14.78
N LEU A 98 -17.26 7.44 -14.36
CA LEU A 98 -18.17 8.56 -14.18
C LEU A 98 -18.43 8.80 -12.67
N PRO A 99 -18.70 10.04 -12.23
CA PRO A 99 -19.04 10.31 -10.84
C PRO A 99 -20.35 9.62 -10.42
N ASN A 100 -21.28 9.45 -11.38
CA ASN A 100 -22.55 8.73 -11.22
C ASN A 100 -23.04 8.27 -12.61
N ASP A 101 -24.13 7.53 -12.65
CA ASP A 101 -24.72 6.97 -13.89
C ASP A 101 -25.19 8.02 -14.92
N ASN A 102 -25.26 9.30 -14.58
CA ASN A 102 -25.77 10.34 -15.48
C ASN A 102 -25.24 11.76 -15.15
N PRO A 103 -23.94 12.02 -15.20
CA PRO A 103 -23.35 13.30 -14.78
C PRO A 103 -23.63 14.47 -15.74
N PHE A 104 -24.03 14.20 -16.99
CA PHE A 104 -24.30 15.22 -18.04
C PHE A 104 -25.79 15.47 -18.28
N ALA A 105 -26.68 14.95 -17.45
CA ALA A 105 -28.11 14.87 -17.63
C ALA A 105 -28.59 13.88 -18.73
N ALA A 106 -29.78 13.35 -18.54
CA ALA A 106 -30.38 12.38 -19.46
C ALA A 106 -30.54 12.98 -20.86
N GLY A 107 -30.12 12.21 -21.89
CA GLY A 107 -30.23 12.60 -23.29
C GLY A 107 -29.20 13.66 -23.74
N SER A 108 -28.17 13.92 -22.95
CA SER A 108 -27.07 14.77 -23.39
C SER A 108 -26.29 14.14 -24.55
N THR A 109 -25.68 14.97 -25.39
CA THR A 109 -24.83 14.49 -26.50
C THR A 109 -23.60 13.76 -26.01
N GLU A 110 -23.07 14.12 -24.82
CA GLU A 110 -21.92 13.46 -24.21
C GLU A 110 -22.27 12.06 -23.70
N MET A 111 -23.43 11.87 -23.02
CA MET A 111 -23.89 10.54 -22.65
C MET A 111 -24.16 9.65 -23.88
N ALA A 112 -24.74 10.21 -24.93
CA ALA A 112 -24.96 9.48 -26.18
C ALA A 112 -23.64 9.05 -26.85
N ALA A 113 -22.62 9.92 -26.82
CA ALA A 113 -21.29 9.60 -27.34
C ALA A 113 -20.59 8.51 -26.55
N LEU A 114 -20.67 8.56 -25.20
CA LEU A 114 -20.14 7.54 -24.30
C LEU A 114 -20.83 6.19 -24.54
N ALA A 115 -22.16 6.14 -24.57
CA ALA A 115 -22.90 4.92 -24.79
C ALA A 115 -22.57 4.27 -26.16
N ALA A 116 -22.47 5.08 -27.21
CA ALA A 116 -22.06 4.60 -28.54
C ALA A 116 -20.62 4.06 -28.56
N TYR A 117 -19.72 4.71 -27.86
CA TYR A 117 -18.33 4.29 -27.71
C TYR A 117 -18.20 2.97 -26.96
N GLU A 118 -18.87 2.84 -25.83
CA GLU A 118 -18.88 1.66 -24.98
C GLU A 118 -19.44 0.45 -25.72
N GLN A 119 -20.54 0.61 -26.45
CA GLN A 119 -21.11 -0.42 -27.31
C GLN A 119 -20.16 -0.83 -28.46
N ALA A 120 -19.57 0.16 -29.15
CA ALA A 120 -18.74 -0.10 -30.32
C ALA A 120 -17.44 -0.84 -30.00
N TYR A 121 -16.86 -0.58 -28.84
CA TYR A 121 -15.55 -1.12 -28.43
C TYR A 121 -15.63 -2.07 -27.23
N ALA A 122 -16.83 -2.35 -26.70
CA ALA A 122 -17.04 -3.15 -25.48
C ALA A 122 -16.28 -2.59 -24.26
N ILE A 123 -16.29 -1.26 -24.12
CA ILE A 123 -15.63 -0.55 -23.02
C ILE A 123 -16.55 -0.53 -21.80
N PRO A 124 -16.08 -0.97 -20.61
CA PRO A 124 -16.88 -0.90 -19.39
C PRO A 124 -16.89 0.50 -18.79
N GLN A 125 -17.98 0.82 -18.07
CA GLN A 125 -18.16 2.03 -17.29
C GLN A 125 -18.19 1.72 -15.78
N VAL A 126 -17.61 2.58 -14.96
CA VAL A 126 -17.76 2.57 -13.49
C VAL A 126 -18.56 3.80 -13.09
N ASP A 127 -19.67 3.61 -12.40
CA ASP A 127 -20.43 4.67 -11.72
C ASP A 127 -19.90 4.77 -10.29
N ALA A 128 -19.01 5.74 -10.05
CA ALA A 128 -18.22 5.82 -8.83
C ALA A 128 -19.07 5.94 -7.57
N TYR A 129 -20.17 6.71 -7.63
CA TYR A 129 -21.18 6.74 -6.59
C TYR A 129 -22.53 7.14 -7.18
N THR A 130 -23.49 6.24 -7.14
CA THR A 130 -24.80 6.52 -7.74
C THR A 130 -25.97 6.18 -6.81
N TYR A 131 -27.07 6.89 -7.02
CA TYR A 131 -28.35 6.61 -6.35
C TYR A 131 -28.98 5.35 -6.92
N ALA A 132 -29.36 4.41 -6.06
CA ALA A 132 -30.02 3.18 -6.50
C ALA A 132 -31.40 3.48 -7.13
N ARG A 133 -31.60 3.07 -8.39
CA ARG A 133 -32.82 3.28 -9.18
C ARG A 133 -32.86 2.33 -10.37
N PRO A 134 -34.04 2.17 -11.03
CA PRO A 134 -34.17 1.23 -12.15
C PRO A 134 -33.23 1.49 -13.32
N GLU A 135 -32.87 2.73 -13.59
CA GLU A 135 -31.93 3.10 -14.66
C GLU A 135 -30.50 2.61 -14.38
N ALA A 136 -30.14 2.43 -13.10
CA ALA A 136 -28.90 1.80 -12.67
C ALA A 136 -29.04 0.29 -12.39
N GLY A 137 -30.11 -0.35 -12.86
CA GLY A 137 -30.37 -1.78 -12.67
C GLY A 137 -30.85 -2.19 -11.28
N LEU A 138 -31.13 -1.24 -10.39
CA LEU A 138 -31.53 -1.46 -9.01
C LEU A 138 -32.97 -1.00 -8.74
N GLN A 139 -33.61 -1.53 -7.73
CA GLN A 139 -34.81 -0.94 -7.17
C GLN A 139 -34.46 0.40 -6.48
N TYR A 140 -35.50 1.18 -6.13
CA TYR A 140 -35.29 2.29 -5.20
C TYR A 140 -34.80 1.75 -3.84
N PRO A 141 -33.97 2.52 -3.09
CA PRO A 141 -33.35 2.02 -1.87
C PRO A 141 -34.36 1.55 -0.84
N ALA A 142 -34.20 0.34 -0.34
CA ALA A 142 -34.87 -0.13 0.87
C ALA A 142 -34.30 0.55 2.12
N TYR A 143 -33.06 1.05 2.03
CA TYR A 143 -32.39 1.82 3.06
C TYR A 143 -31.46 2.86 2.43
N GLY A 144 -31.52 4.08 2.93
CA GLY A 144 -30.58 5.15 2.65
C GLY A 144 -30.12 5.76 3.98
N GLY A 145 -28.84 5.56 4.36
CA GLY A 145 -28.37 5.99 5.65
C GLY A 145 -26.93 5.54 5.93
N SER A 146 -26.48 5.77 7.19
CA SER A 146 -25.16 5.35 7.64
C SER A 146 -25.01 3.83 7.57
N VAL A 147 -23.83 3.42 7.13
CA VAL A 147 -23.37 2.02 7.12
C VAL A 147 -22.10 1.84 7.96
N ASP A 148 -21.86 2.75 8.88
CA ASP A 148 -20.74 2.68 9.81
C ASP A 148 -20.78 1.37 10.61
N GLY A 149 -19.63 0.70 10.75
CA GLY A 149 -19.51 -0.59 11.42
C GLY A 149 -20.15 -1.79 10.71
N VAL A 150 -20.76 -1.59 9.53
CA VAL A 150 -21.34 -2.67 8.73
C VAL A 150 -20.23 -3.59 8.21
N ARG A 151 -20.49 -4.88 8.19
CA ARG A 151 -19.62 -5.91 7.59
C ARG A 151 -20.27 -6.41 6.31
N ALA A 152 -19.92 -5.77 5.20
CA ALA A 152 -20.43 -6.16 3.88
C ALA A 152 -19.86 -7.52 3.44
N GLN A 153 -20.61 -8.26 2.65
CA GLN A 153 -20.23 -9.58 2.16
C GLN A 153 -19.90 -9.54 0.67
N VAL A 154 -18.75 -10.10 0.30
CA VAL A 154 -18.47 -10.42 -1.10
C VAL A 154 -19.31 -11.63 -1.49
N THR A 155 -20.14 -11.49 -2.51
CA THR A 155 -21.01 -12.57 -3.02
C THR A 155 -20.21 -13.69 -3.69
N ALA A 156 -20.85 -14.81 -3.99
CA ALA A 156 -20.21 -15.88 -4.78
C ALA A 156 -19.76 -15.36 -6.17
N ALA A 157 -20.56 -14.49 -6.79
CA ALA A 157 -20.21 -13.85 -8.07
C ALA A 157 -19.00 -12.91 -7.91
N GLY A 158 -18.95 -12.12 -6.84
CA GLY A 158 -17.82 -11.27 -6.53
C GLY A 158 -16.53 -12.06 -6.32
N ARG A 159 -16.59 -13.18 -5.56
CA ARG A 159 -15.43 -14.05 -5.30
C ARG A 159 -14.94 -14.79 -6.53
N SER A 160 -15.84 -15.25 -7.41
CA SER A 160 -15.43 -15.85 -8.68
C SER A 160 -15.03 -14.83 -9.75
N GLY A 161 -15.24 -13.55 -9.49
CA GLY A 161 -14.96 -12.40 -10.36
C GLY A 161 -13.91 -11.45 -9.78
N PRO A 162 -14.14 -10.13 -9.81
CA PRO A 162 -13.11 -9.11 -9.55
C PRO A 162 -12.66 -9.04 -8.09
N PHE A 163 -13.42 -9.56 -7.15
CA PHE A 163 -13.12 -9.51 -5.71
C PHE A 163 -12.66 -10.86 -5.13
N GLY A 164 -12.17 -11.78 -5.98
CA GLY A 164 -11.73 -13.10 -5.55
C GLY A 164 -10.47 -13.11 -4.68
N TYR A 165 -9.78 -12.01 -4.58
CA TYR A 165 -8.64 -11.81 -3.67
C TYR A 165 -9.07 -11.52 -2.22
N LEU A 166 -10.37 -11.26 -1.97
CA LEU A 166 -10.95 -11.06 -0.64
C LEU A 166 -11.60 -12.35 -0.15
N GLU A 167 -11.32 -12.73 1.10
CA GLU A 167 -11.93 -13.90 1.72
C GLU A 167 -12.95 -13.52 2.80
N GLY A 168 -12.62 -12.55 3.62
CA GLY A 168 -13.46 -12.09 4.73
C GLY A 168 -14.59 -11.15 4.31
N ALA A 169 -15.31 -10.67 5.32
CA ALA A 169 -16.24 -9.56 5.13
C ALA A 169 -15.46 -8.25 5.00
N VAL A 170 -15.96 -7.35 4.16
CA VAL A 170 -15.43 -5.97 4.01
C VAL A 170 -15.97 -5.12 5.16
N PRO A 171 -15.14 -4.73 6.14
CA PRO A 171 -15.58 -3.87 7.22
C PRO A 171 -15.72 -2.43 6.73
N PHE A 172 -16.83 -1.78 7.08
CA PHE A 172 -16.99 -0.33 6.97
C PHE A 172 -16.54 0.30 8.28
N GLU A 173 -15.78 1.36 8.20
CA GLU A 173 -15.24 2.05 9.36
C GLU A 173 -16.33 2.62 10.25
N ASP A 174 -16.06 2.67 11.56
CA ASP A 174 -16.87 3.29 12.62
C ASP A 174 -15.86 3.75 13.69
N ASN A 175 -15.10 4.79 13.34
CA ASN A 175 -14.00 5.29 14.16
C ASN A 175 -14.49 6.33 15.17
N SER A 176 -15.60 7.02 14.88
CA SER A 176 -16.15 8.05 15.74
C SER A 176 -17.67 7.96 15.82
N PRO A 177 -18.26 7.76 17.02
CA PRO A 177 -19.71 7.71 17.18
C PRO A 177 -20.41 9.07 16.96
N SER A 178 -19.64 10.15 16.83
CA SER A 178 -20.17 11.51 16.61
C SER A 178 -20.13 11.95 15.15
N VAL A 179 -19.54 11.14 14.27
CA VAL A 179 -19.36 11.45 12.83
C VAL A 179 -19.90 10.29 12.00
N GLY A 180 -20.76 10.59 11.03
CA GLY A 180 -21.12 9.60 10.01
C GLY A 180 -19.96 9.47 9.02
N GLU A 181 -19.33 8.29 8.97
CA GLU A 181 -18.13 8.02 8.17
C GLU A 181 -18.47 7.45 6.80
N SER A 182 -19.56 6.72 6.70
CA SER A 182 -20.02 6.06 5.49
C SER A 182 -21.52 6.13 5.33
N TYR A 183 -21.98 6.32 4.09
CA TYR A 183 -23.38 6.36 3.72
C TYR A 183 -23.62 5.48 2.50
N ALA A 184 -24.73 4.75 2.46
CA ALA A 184 -25.07 3.92 1.32
C ALA A 184 -26.57 3.93 0.98
N TYR A 185 -26.86 3.61 -0.28
CA TYR A 185 -28.19 3.27 -0.77
C TYR A 185 -28.28 1.75 -0.98
N LEU A 186 -28.85 1.03 -0.02
CA LEU A 186 -29.00 -0.43 -0.11
C LEU A 186 -30.27 -0.79 -0.86
N ALA A 187 -30.12 -1.42 -2.02
CA ALA A 187 -31.21 -1.81 -2.89
C ALA A 187 -31.02 -3.20 -3.47
N ALA A 188 -32.12 -3.91 -3.70
CA ALA A 188 -32.12 -5.15 -4.47
C ALA A 188 -32.05 -4.86 -5.98
N PRO A 189 -31.61 -5.82 -6.82
CA PRO A 189 -31.72 -5.73 -8.27
C PRO A 189 -33.14 -5.42 -8.71
N ALA A 190 -33.31 -4.58 -9.75
CA ALA A 190 -34.62 -4.29 -10.32
C ALA A 190 -35.21 -5.54 -11.00
N PRO A 191 -36.54 -5.79 -10.93
CA PRO A 191 -37.15 -6.94 -11.58
C PRO A 191 -36.88 -6.97 -13.08
N GLY A 192 -36.23 -8.04 -13.54
CA GLY A 192 -35.90 -8.23 -14.95
C GLY A 192 -34.63 -7.55 -15.43
N ALA A 193 -33.92 -6.80 -14.55
CA ALA A 193 -32.59 -6.26 -14.87
C ALA A 193 -31.53 -7.38 -14.85
N ASP A 194 -30.59 -7.34 -15.79
CA ASP A 194 -29.39 -8.18 -15.78
C ASP A 194 -28.35 -7.52 -14.84
N PHE A 195 -28.62 -7.59 -13.53
CA PHE A 195 -27.81 -7.04 -12.48
C PHE A 195 -27.22 -8.15 -11.59
N THR A 196 -25.91 -8.16 -11.45
CA THR A 196 -25.18 -9.13 -10.62
C THR A 196 -24.52 -8.42 -9.44
N PRO A 197 -25.02 -8.59 -8.20
CA PRO A 197 -24.37 -8.04 -7.03
C PRO A 197 -23.02 -8.72 -6.77
N TYR A 198 -21.98 -7.93 -6.51
CA TYR A 198 -20.65 -8.40 -6.13
C TYR A 198 -20.36 -8.22 -4.66
N VAL A 199 -20.82 -7.11 -4.07
CA VAL A 199 -20.70 -6.82 -2.64
C VAL A 199 -22.08 -6.38 -2.14
N GLU A 200 -22.54 -6.98 -1.04
CA GLU A 200 -23.85 -6.73 -0.44
C GLU A 200 -23.75 -6.50 1.07
N ALA A 201 -24.68 -5.74 1.59
CA ALA A 201 -24.90 -5.61 3.02
C ALA A 201 -26.34 -5.91 3.40
N THR A 202 -26.54 -6.38 4.63
CA THR A 202 -27.89 -6.56 5.18
C THR A 202 -28.52 -5.20 5.44
N VAL A 203 -29.72 -5.00 4.93
CA VAL A 203 -30.52 -3.78 5.15
C VAL A 203 -30.83 -3.67 6.66
N PRO A 204 -30.50 -2.56 7.33
CA PRO A 204 -30.75 -2.36 8.75
C PRO A 204 -32.21 -2.62 9.13
N GLY A 205 -32.42 -3.42 10.17
CA GLY A 205 -33.76 -3.80 10.65
C GLY A 205 -34.49 -4.84 9.78
N SER A 206 -33.82 -5.46 8.81
CA SER A 206 -34.37 -6.42 7.86
C SER A 206 -33.44 -7.62 7.68
N SER A 207 -33.91 -8.69 7.05
CA SER A 207 -33.10 -9.80 6.53
C SER A 207 -32.75 -9.64 5.04
N GLN A 208 -33.19 -8.55 4.42
CA GLN A 208 -32.93 -8.30 3.00
C GLN A 208 -31.47 -7.91 2.79
N GLN A 209 -30.91 -8.33 1.63
CA GLN A 209 -29.60 -7.86 1.17
C GLN A 209 -29.79 -6.71 0.20
N GLY A 210 -28.92 -5.71 0.31
CA GLY A 210 -28.81 -4.61 -0.63
C GLY A 210 -27.43 -4.54 -1.26
N SER A 211 -27.37 -4.30 -2.56
CA SER A 211 -26.13 -4.16 -3.30
C SER A 211 -25.39 -2.89 -2.88
N LEU A 212 -24.07 -3.02 -2.69
CA LEU A 212 -23.10 -1.91 -2.52
C LEU A 212 -22.25 -1.76 -3.77
N VAL A 213 -21.89 -2.87 -4.43
CA VAL A 213 -21.17 -2.92 -5.69
C VAL A 213 -21.75 -4.04 -6.52
N GLY A 214 -22.11 -3.76 -7.78
CA GLY A 214 -22.63 -4.79 -8.69
C GLY A 214 -22.46 -4.42 -10.15
N GLU A 215 -22.52 -5.40 -11.03
CA GLU A 215 -22.48 -5.23 -12.47
C GLU A 215 -23.89 -5.18 -13.06
N TYR A 216 -24.18 -4.13 -13.79
CA TYR A 216 -25.39 -3.97 -14.59
C TYR A 216 -25.06 -4.11 -16.07
N ARG A 217 -25.77 -5.01 -16.75
CA ARG A 217 -25.67 -5.22 -18.20
C ARG A 217 -26.96 -4.80 -18.89
N HIS A 218 -26.85 -3.86 -19.79
CA HIS A 218 -27.98 -3.35 -20.55
C HIS A 218 -27.50 -2.74 -21.87
N ASP A 219 -28.35 -2.76 -22.88
CA ASP A 219 -28.10 -2.12 -24.19
C ASP A 219 -26.71 -2.43 -24.80
N GLY A 220 -26.19 -3.65 -24.56
CA GLY A 220 -24.85 -4.06 -24.99
C GLY A 220 -23.68 -3.40 -24.22
N ARG A 221 -23.95 -2.76 -23.09
CA ARG A 221 -23.01 -2.08 -22.18
C ARG A 221 -22.85 -2.84 -20.88
N ARG A 222 -21.77 -2.51 -20.16
CA ARG A 222 -21.47 -3.05 -18.82
C ARG A 222 -21.12 -1.88 -17.91
N GLU A 223 -21.83 -1.77 -16.80
CA GLU A 223 -21.63 -0.75 -15.79
C GLU A 223 -21.35 -1.39 -14.43
N LEU A 224 -20.32 -0.92 -13.72
CA LEU A 224 -20.10 -1.25 -12.31
C LEU A 224 -20.72 -0.16 -11.46
N VAL A 225 -21.80 -0.50 -10.81
CA VAL A 225 -22.59 0.43 -10.01
C VAL A 225 -22.14 0.37 -8.56
N VAL A 226 -21.68 1.50 -8.00
CA VAL A 226 -21.30 1.65 -6.58
C VAL A 226 -22.32 2.57 -5.90
N THR A 227 -22.90 2.12 -4.79
CA THR A 227 -24.00 2.83 -4.09
C THR A 227 -23.64 3.34 -2.70
N PHE A 228 -22.38 3.36 -2.33
CA PHE A 228 -21.90 3.93 -1.06
C PHE A 228 -20.89 5.04 -1.28
N VAL A 229 -20.81 5.97 -0.32
CA VAL A 229 -19.82 7.06 -0.31
C VAL A 229 -18.50 6.57 0.25
N TYR A 230 -17.40 7.01 -0.33
CA TYR A 230 -16.04 6.66 0.11
C TYR A 230 -15.04 7.75 -0.25
N ASN A 231 -13.88 7.68 0.40
CA ASN A 231 -12.67 8.42 0.04
C ASN A 231 -11.46 7.48 0.01
N GLN A 232 -10.32 7.98 -0.47
CA GLN A 232 -9.09 7.19 -0.66
C GLN A 232 -8.45 6.63 0.63
N TYR A 233 -8.84 7.13 1.80
CA TYR A 233 -8.26 6.72 3.09
C TYR A 233 -9.04 5.60 3.76
N GLN A 234 -10.31 5.46 3.43
CA GLN A 234 -11.21 4.51 4.09
C GLN A 234 -10.88 3.07 3.74
N GLN A 235 -10.85 2.21 4.76
CA GLN A 235 -10.51 0.80 4.66
C GLN A 235 -11.40 0.06 3.65
N GLN A 236 -12.71 0.29 3.67
CA GLN A 236 -13.64 -0.35 2.74
C GLN A 236 -13.32 -0.02 1.28
N PHE A 237 -12.89 1.22 0.98
CA PHE A 237 -12.47 1.57 -0.37
C PHE A 237 -11.14 0.89 -0.73
N ARG A 238 -10.12 0.97 0.11
CA ARG A 238 -8.81 0.34 -0.12
C ARG A 238 -8.94 -1.16 -0.37
N LEU A 239 -9.86 -1.83 0.33
CA LEU A 239 -10.15 -3.25 0.10
C LEU A 239 -10.82 -3.51 -1.25
N LEU A 240 -11.68 -2.62 -1.74
CA LEU A 240 -12.44 -2.81 -2.98
C LEU A 240 -11.76 -2.21 -4.21
N ALA A 241 -10.84 -1.27 -4.06
CA ALA A 241 -10.23 -0.49 -5.14
C ALA A 241 -9.57 -1.37 -6.22
N ARG A 242 -8.77 -2.37 -5.80
CA ARG A 242 -8.17 -3.35 -6.72
C ARG A 242 -9.24 -4.02 -7.60
N GLY A 243 -10.31 -4.52 -7.01
CA GLY A 243 -11.38 -5.21 -7.73
C GLY A 243 -12.11 -4.29 -8.72
N ILE A 244 -12.29 -3.01 -8.38
CA ILE A 244 -12.84 -2.00 -9.27
C ILE A 244 -11.92 -1.82 -10.49
N VAL A 245 -10.59 -1.68 -10.27
CA VAL A 245 -9.60 -1.53 -11.36
C VAL A 245 -9.52 -2.80 -12.22
N GLU A 246 -9.47 -3.99 -11.61
CA GLU A 246 -9.45 -5.27 -12.33
C GLU A 246 -10.73 -5.49 -13.15
N TRP A 247 -11.90 -5.13 -12.61
CA TRP A 247 -13.15 -5.23 -13.33
C TRP A 247 -13.20 -4.31 -14.56
N MET A 248 -12.87 -3.02 -14.39
CA MET A 248 -12.98 -2.07 -15.49
C MET A 248 -11.91 -2.27 -16.58
N THR A 249 -10.78 -2.93 -16.27
CA THR A 249 -9.70 -3.19 -17.22
C THR A 249 -9.70 -4.62 -17.75
N GLY A 250 -10.57 -5.47 -17.23
CA GLY A 250 -10.57 -6.91 -17.52
C GLY A 250 -9.28 -7.60 -17.14
N GLY A 251 -8.58 -7.10 -16.12
CA GLY A 251 -7.28 -7.60 -15.65
C GLY A 251 -6.13 -7.36 -16.63
N VAL A 252 -6.26 -6.39 -17.54
CA VAL A 252 -5.20 -6.00 -18.50
C VAL A 252 -4.94 -4.51 -18.37
N HIS A 253 -3.95 -4.12 -17.59
CA HIS A 253 -3.61 -2.70 -17.43
C HIS A 253 -2.13 -2.49 -17.12
N LEU A 254 -1.65 -1.26 -17.32
CA LEU A 254 -0.37 -0.82 -16.80
C LEU A 254 -0.49 -0.55 -15.30
N GLY A 255 0.63 -0.68 -14.61
CA GLY A 255 0.64 -0.52 -13.16
C GLY A 255 0.48 -1.84 -12.41
N ALA A 256 0.72 -1.77 -11.10
CA ALA A 256 0.56 -2.90 -10.18
C ALA A 256 0.22 -2.38 -8.79
N SER A 257 -0.65 -3.12 -8.09
CA SER A 257 -0.97 -2.87 -6.69
C SER A 257 -0.66 -4.13 -5.88
N ARG A 258 0.05 -3.99 -4.76
CA ARG A 258 0.39 -5.06 -3.82
C ARG A 258 0.33 -4.54 -2.40
N ASN A 259 0.11 -5.41 -1.45
CA ASN A 259 0.07 -5.07 -0.03
C ASN A 259 1.44 -5.38 0.58
N TYR A 260 2.09 -4.36 1.14
CA TYR A 260 3.45 -4.45 1.66
C TYR A 260 3.44 -4.24 3.17
N PHE A 261 4.27 -5.01 3.87
CA PHE A 261 4.56 -4.77 5.27
C PHE A 261 5.99 -5.21 5.58
N ALA A 262 6.80 -4.32 6.09
CA ALA A 262 8.15 -4.58 6.57
C ALA A 262 8.35 -3.80 7.88
N VAL A 263 9.12 -4.36 8.80
CA VAL A 263 9.36 -3.77 10.12
C VAL A 263 10.85 -3.77 10.40
N HIS A 264 11.39 -2.57 10.64
CA HIS A 264 12.74 -2.34 11.10
C HIS A 264 12.73 -2.24 12.63
N VAL A 265 13.68 -2.91 13.29
CA VAL A 265 13.87 -2.87 14.74
C VAL A 265 15.16 -2.13 14.99
N ASP A 266 15.08 -0.89 15.43
CA ASP A 266 16.21 -0.02 15.67
C ASP A 266 16.91 -0.35 17.00
N ASP A 267 18.14 0.14 17.19
CA ASP A 267 18.97 0.07 18.40
C ASP A 267 19.37 -1.35 18.85
N VAL A 268 19.37 -2.30 17.91
CA VAL A 268 19.76 -3.68 18.23
C VAL A 268 21.22 -3.71 18.72
N PHE A 269 21.45 -4.33 19.87
CA PHE A 269 22.63 -4.39 20.72
C PHE A 269 22.81 -3.20 21.69
N ALA A 270 22.34 -2.00 21.37
CA ALA A 270 22.30 -0.90 22.33
C ALA A 270 21.22 -1.16 23.41
N ALA A 271 21.21 -0.34 24.42
CA ALA A 271 20.12 -0.28 25.39
C ALA A 271 19.42 1.06 25.20
N ASP A 272 18.09 1.06 25.20
CA ASP A 272 17.27 2.27 25.12
C ASP A 272 17.06 2.86 26.50
N ASP A 273 17.02 4.17 26.62
CA ASP A 273 16.63 4.84 27.86
C ASP A 273 15.16 4.56 28.18
N ARG A 274 14.78 4.72 29.44
CA ARG A 274 13.45 4.35 29.94
C ARG A 274 12.66 5.57 30.36
N TRP A 275 11.39 5.63 29.92
CA TRP A 275 10.42 6.60 30.41
C TRP A 275 10.18 6.48 31.91
N ASP A 276 10.31 7.60 32.63
CA ASP A 276 9.97 7.67 34.05
C ASP A 276 8.54 8.21 34.25
N THR A 277 7.64 7.32 34.67
CA THR A 277 6.22 7.62 34.86
C THR A 277 5.91 8.61 35.99
N GLN A 278 6.90 8.97 36.81
CA GLN A 278 6.73 9.98 37.87
C GLN A 278 7.26 11.35 37.45
N LEU A 279 8.29 11.35 36.62
CA LEU A 279 8.89 12.58 36.10
C LEU A 279 8.24 13.04 34.80
N ASN A 280 7.57 12.16 34.08
CA ASN A 280 7.04 12.36 32.72
C ASN A 280 8.11 12.84 31.75
N CYS A 281 9.26 12.20 31.78
CA CYS A 281 10.38 12.40 30.90
C CYS A 281 11.30 11.18 30.91
N THR A 282 12.27 11.11 30.00
CA THR A 282 13.26 10.03 29.92
C THR A 282 14.56 10.50 30.57
N PRO A 283 14.98 9.94 31.74
CA PRO A 283 16.24 10.29 32.36
C PRO A 283 17.41 10.02 31.41
N GLY A 284 18.16 11.08 31.07
CA GLY A 284 19.22 11.07 30.07
C GLY A 284 18.92 11.98 28.89
N ASP A 285 17.66 12.19 28.57
CA ASP A 285 17.24 13.08 27.51
C ASP A 285 17.20 14.55 27.92
N VAL A 286 17.22 15.44 26.93
CA VAL A 286 17.30 16.90 27.13
C VAL A 286 16.07 17.52 27.79
N ASP A 287 14.95 16.85 27.77
CA ASP A 287 13.69 17.31 28.38
C ASP A 287 13.54 16.91 29.84
N CYS A 288 14.41 16.01 30.31
CA CYS A 288 14.51 15.64 31.72
C CYS A 288 15.57 16.51 32.44
N ALA A 289 15.25 16.99 33.62
CA ALA A 289 16.19 17.82 34.37
C ALA A 289 17.47 17.04 34.71
N ASP A 290 18.64 17.70 34.59
CA ASP A 290 19.93 17.09 34.90
C ASP A 290 19.93 16.41 36.28
N GLY A 291 20.23 15.11 36.31
CA GLY A 291 20.24 14.30 37.53
C GLY A 291 18.85 13.93 38.06
N ALA A 292 17.82 14.18 37.33
CA ALA A 292 16.47 13.67 37.65
C ALA A 292 16.38 12.18 37.34
N GLY A 293 15.83 11.43 38.28
CA GLY A 293 15.63 9.98 38.12
C GLY A 293 16.92 9.15 38.22
N THR A 294 16.78 7.87 38.06
CA THR A 294 17.87 6.92 37.92
C THR A 294 17.71 6.20 36.60
N PRO A 295 18.66 6.29 35.67
CA PRO A 295 18.61 5.54 34.41
C PRO A 295 18.41 4.04 34.68
N SER A 296 17.44 3.46 33.99
CA SER A 296 17.11 2.03 34.05
C SER A 296 16.89 1.53 32.64
N PRO A 297 17.95 1.42 31.84
CA PRO A 297 17.85 1.16 30.41
C PRO A 297 17.14 -0.16 30.10
N ILE A 298 16.49 -0.19 28.95
CA ILE A 298 15.77 -1.36 28.44
C ILE A 298 16.67 -2.05 27.41
N ARG A 299 16.92 -3.34 27.58
CA ARG A 299 17.68 -4.12 26.60
C ARG A 299 17.08 -5.52 26.46
N MET A 300 16.95 -5.98 25.21
CA MET A 300 16.54 -7.36 24.90
C MET A 300 17.42 -8.39 25.62
N THR A 301 16.85 -9.53 25.86
CA THR A 301 17.52 -10.71 26.41
C THR A 301 17.55 -11.86 25.39
N PRO A 302 18.33 -12.94 25.62
CA PRO A 302 18.26 -14.14 24.78
C PRO A 302 16.85 -14.72 24.63
N ALA A 303 16.01 -14.60 25.67
CA ALA A 303 14.62 -15.08 25.64
C ALA A 303 13.75 -14.26 24.67
N ASP A 304 14.05 -12.98 24.46
CA ASP A 304 13.34 -12.14 23.53
C ASP A 304 13.74 -12.47 22.08
N VAL A 305 15.00 -12.84 21.86
CA VAL A 305 15.47 -13.38 20.57
C VAL A 305 14.77 -14.69 20.23
N ASP A 306 14.67 -15.61 21.23
CA ASP A 306 13.93 -16.88 21.04
C ASP A 306 12.48 -16.63 20.67
N HIS A 307 11.84 -15.66 21.31
CA HIS A 307 10.48 -15.25 20.99
C HIS A 307 10.38 -14.68 19.57
N ALA A 308 11.26 -13.74 19.17
CA ALA A 308 11.29 -13.18 17.84
C ALA A 308 11.45 -14.24 16.74
N VAL A 309 12.37 -15.20 16.94
CA VAL A 309 12.57 -16.32 16.00
C VAL A 309 11.34 -17.21 15.88
N ALA A 310 10.67 -17.51 17.00
CA ALA A 310 9.44 -18.29 17.02
C ALA A 310 8.31 -17.56 16.30
N TRP A 311 8.10 -16.28 16.63
CA TRP A 311 7.09 -15.40 16.05
C TRP A 311 7.25 -15.24 14.53
N GLN A 312 8.49 -14.96 14.04
CA GLN A 312 8.77 -14.90 12.61
C GLN A 312 8.43 -16.21 11.87
N SER A 313 8.68 -17.35 12.54
CA SER A 313 8.39 -18.66 11.96
C SER A 313 6.90 -18.94 11.88
N GLU A 314 6.12 -18.50 12.86
CA GLU A 314 4.66 -18.61 12.92
C GLU A 314 4.00 -17.77 11.84
N HIS A 315 4.40 -16.51 11.71
CA HIS A 315 3.80 -15.56 10.77
C HIS A 315 4.44 -15.56 9.38
N HIS A 316 5.47 -16.38 9.13
CA HIS A 316 6.23 -16.37 7.87
C HIS A 316 6.73 -14.97 7.50
N PHE A 317 7.14 -14.21 8.50
CA PHE A 317 7.59 -12.83 8.40
C PHE A 317 9.08 -12.72 8.75
N THR A 318 9.78 -11.72 8.21
CA THR A 318 11.20 -11.48 8.54
C THR A 318 11.36 -10.03 9.00
N LEU A 319 11.91 -9.86 10.21
CA LEU A 319 12.26 -8.56 10.77
C LEU A 319 13.62 -8.09 10.21
N ASP A 320 13.74 -6.79 10.00
CA ASP A 320 15.00 -6.12 9.66
C ASP A 320 15.59 -5.53 10.96
N LEU A 321 16.72 -6.08 11.42
CA LEU A 321 17.40 -5.62 12.64
C LEU A 321 18.40 -4.51 12.27
N VAL A 322 18.21 -3.33 12.83
CA VAL A 322 19.04 -2.15 12.58
C VAL A 322 19.96 -2.00 13.79
N TYR A 323 21.28 -2.24 13.60
CA TYR A 323 22.19 -2.59 14.69
C TYR A 323 23.29 -1.56 14.97
N ASN A 324 23.67 -1.42 16.25
CA ASN A 324 24.76 -0.61 16.77
C ASN A 324 25.81 -1.50 17.48
N GLY A 325 26.93 -1.73 16.81
CA GLY A 325 27.95 -2.66 17.33
C GLY A 325 28.57 -2.26 18.65
N ALA A 326 28.67 -0.95 18.94
CA ALA A 326 29.21 -0.43 20.22
C ALA A 326 28.47 -1.00 21.42
N GLY A 327 27.14 -1.08 21.39
CA GLY A 327 26.36 -1.58 22.52
C GLY A 327 26.75 -3.01 22.95
N SER A 328 27.16 -3.86 21.98
CA SER A 328 27.70 -5.19 22.34
C SER A 328 29.13 -5.11 22.89
N VAL A 329 29.97 -4.16 22.44
CA VAL A 329 31.33 -3.97 22.94
C VAL A 329 31.27 -3.48 24.38
N ASP A 330 30.49 -2.46 24.66
CA ASP A 330 30.31 -1.88 25.98
C ASP A 330 29.78 -2.94 26.96
N GLN A 331 28.75 -3.71 26.52
CA GLN A 331 28.22 -4.79 27.36
C GLN A 331 29.25 -5.88 27.67
N ARG A 332 30.20 -6.17 26.76
CA ARG A 332 31.26 -7.13 27.01
C ARG A 332 32.33 -6.55 27.95
N GLU A 333 32.63 -5.26 27.85
CA GLU A 333 33.55 -4.59 28.76
C GLU A 333 33.01 -4.60 30.19
N ASP A 334 31.71 -4.39 30.37
CA ASP A 334 31.06 -4.36 31.69
C ASP A 334 30.82 -5.76 32.28
N ASN A 335 30.83 -6.83 31.46
CA ASN A 335 30.47 -8.20 31.90
C ASN A 335 31.54 -9.26 31.56
N ASP A 336 32.78 -9.03 31.92
CA ASP A 336 33.89 -10.00 31.79
C ASP A 336 34.02 -10.62 30.38
N GLY A 337 33.72 -9.85 29.34
CA GLY A 337 33.82 -10.28 27.93
C GLY A 337 32.55 -11.01 27.39
N VAL A 338 31.45 -11.04 28.14
CA VAL A 338 30.24 -11.77 27.77
C VAL A 338 29.10 -10.80 27.40
N ASP A 339 28.53 -10.99 26.23
CA ASP A 339 27.24 -10.41 25.83
C ASP A 339 26.31 -11.52 25.35
N GLN A 340 25.44 -12.00 26.25
CA GLN A 340 24.51 -13.12 25.95
C GLN A 340 23.51 -12.78 24.86
N LEU A 341 23.08 -11.52 24.76
CA LEU A 341 22.16 -11.07 23.70
C LEU A 341 22.86 -11.15 22.33
N ALA A 342 24.04 -10.56 22.21
CA ALA A 342 24.78 -10.59 20.95
C ALA A 342 25.15 -12.01 20.54
N ASP A 343 25.59 -12.85 21.49
CA ASP A 343 25.90 -14.26 21.22
C ASP A 343 24.68 -15.01 20.69
N ARG A 344 23.48 -14.75 21.24
CA ARG A 344 22.24 -15.37 20.80
C ARG A 344 21.79 -14.86 19.42
N LEU A 345 21.81 -13.58 19.19
CA LEU A 345 21.46 -12.98 17.89
C LEU A 345 22.42 -13.42 16.78
N VAL A 346 23.74 -13.45 17.06
CA VAL A 346 24.74 -13.93 16.10
C VAL A 346 24.55 -15.43 15.78
N ALA A 347 24.15 -16.24 16.77
CA ALA A 347 23.82 -17.65 16.51
C ALA A 347 22.65 -17.81 15.52
N ASP A 348 21.64 -16.94 15.61
CA ASP A 348 20.46 -16.94 14.72
C ASP A 348 20.51 -15.89 13.62
N ARG A 349 21.66 -15.31 13.33
CA ARG A 349 21.83 -14.20 12.40
C ARG A 349 21.18 -14.38 11.02
N ASN A 350 21.10 -15.59 10.54
CA ASN A 350 20.46 -15.91 9.25
C ASN A 350 18.92 -15.97 9.30
N ARG A 351 18.34 -15.77 10.46
CA ARG A 351 16.88 -15.68 10.64
C ARG A 351 16.36 -14.27 10.47
N PHE A 352 17.24 -13.29 10.44
CA PHE A 352 16.95 -11.85 10.36
C PHE A 352 17.64 -11.23 9.15
N ARG A 353 17.15 -10.08 8.73
CA ARG A 353 17.87 -9.16 7.85
C ARG A 353 18.57 -8.10 8.69
N TRP A 354 19.68 -7.58 8.25
CA TRP A 354 20.51 -6.68 9.05
C TRP A 354 20.82 -5.41 8.29
N VAL A 355 20.66 -4.26 8.96
CA VAL A 355 20.93 -2.91 8.44
C VAL A 355 21.88 -2.19 9.40
N ASN A 356 22.83 -1.46 8.86
CA ASN A 356 23.79 -0.64 9.64
C ASN A 356 23.05 0.55 10.28
N HIS A 357 23.24 0.74 11.62
CA HIS A 357 22.64 1.85 12.39
C HIS A 357 23.66 2.81 12.97
N THR A 358 24.86 2.90 12.37
CA THR A 358 26.03 3.57 12.95
C THR A 358 26.60 2.83 14.18
N TYR A 359 27.82 3.15 14.59
CA TYR A 359 28.51 2.33 15.60
C TYR A 359 28.03 2.64 17.01
N THR A 360 28.08 3.93 17.41
CA THR A 360 27.73 4.39 18.77
C THR A 360 26.33 5.01 18.84
N HIS A 361 25.56 5.01 17.73
CA HIS A 361 24.30 5.73 17.61
C HIS A 361 24.46 7.26 17.75
N ALA A 362 25.64 7.80 17.41
CA ALA A 362 25.91 9.23 17.53
C ALA A 362 24.99 10.08 16.65
N PHE A 363 24.55 11.24 17.15
CA PHE A 363 23.84 12.22 16.34
C PHE A 363 24.76 12.81 15.27
N LEU A 364 24.45 12.60 14.00
CA LEU A 364 25.30 12.95 12.85
C LEU A 364 24.91 14.28 12.16
N GLY A 365 24.02 15.04 12.76
CA GLY A 365 23.55 16.33 12.25
C GLY A 365 24.50 17.48 12.55
N CYS A 366 23.97 18.51 13.20
CA CYS A 366 24.79 19.60 13.77
C CYS A 366 25.19 19.30 15.21
N GLU A 367 26.22 19.97 15.72
CA GLU A 367 26.48 20.01 17.15
C GLU A 367 25.26 20.60 17.87
N GLN A 368 24.69 19.84 18.80
CA GLN A 368 23.46 20.23 19.49
C GLN A 368 23.74 21.20 20.64
N ASN A 369 22.92 22.24 20.74
CA ASN A 369 22.80 23.07 21.93
C ASN A 369 21.62 22.54 22.76
N THR A 370 21.95 21.71 23.74
CA THR A 370 20.98 21.08 24.66
C THR A 370 20.64 21.95 25.87
N THR A 371 21.15 23.19 25.95
CA THR A 371 20.80 24.14 27.02
C THR A 371 19.43 24.78 26.81
N VAL A 372 18.77 24.49 25.71
CA VAL A 372 17.43 24.94 25.35
C VAL A 372 16.58 23.75 24.92
N VAL A 373 15.28 23.81 25.23
CA VAL A 373 14.30 22.78 24.84
C VAL A 373 13.23 23.45 23.96
N PRO A 374 12.95 22.93 22.76
CA PRO A 374 13.72 21.88 22.07
C PRO A 374 15.15 22.36 21.76
N TRP A 375 16.07 21.41 21.63
CA TRP A 375 17.46 21.70 21.29
C TRP A 375 17.58 22.47 19.95
N THR A 376 18.68 23.14 19.71
CA THR A 376 18.98 23.84 18.47
C THR A 376 20.43 23.57 18.04
N CYS A 377 20.73 23.77 16.74
CA CYS A 377 22.11 23.69 16.28
C CYS A 377 22.99 24.75 16.94
N ARG A 378 24.22 24.39 17.39
CA ARG A 378 25.24 25.33 17.79
C ARG A 378 25.69 26.20 16.64
N THR A 379 25.99 27.44 16.94
CA THR A 379 26.51 28.41 15.97
C THR A 379 27.94 28.77 16.34
N GLY A 380 28.86 28.57 15.41
CA GLY A 380 30.25 28.91 15.58
C GLY A 380 30.54 30.42 15.58
N ALA A 381 31.75 30.82 15.89
CA ALA A 381 32.19 32.21 15.97
C ALA A 381 31.94 33.01 14.68
N GLY A 382 31.79 32.35 13.50
CA GLY A 382 31.50 32.96 12.22
C GLY A 382 30.00 33.05 11.90
N GLY A 383 29.11 32.68 12.80
CA GLY A 383 27.65 32.72 12.61
C GLY A 383 27.07 31.56 11.80
N GLY A 384 27.89 30.59 11.39
CA GLY A 384 27.46 29.38 10.70
C GLY A 384 27.16 28.23 11.65
N ILE A 385 26.32 27.27 11.24
CA ILE A 385 26.06 26.06 12.00
C ILE A 385 27.33 25.22 12.13
N GLU A 386 27.58 24.69 13.32
CA GLU A 386 28.64 23.72 13.59
C GLU A 386 28.10 22.31 13.24
N TRP A 387 28.69 21.73 12.21
CA TRP A 387 28.29 20.41 11.69
C TRP A 387 29.21 19.32 12.20
N VAL A 388 28.65 18.15 12.53
CA VAL A 388 29.43 16.93 12.75
C VAL A 388 30.34 16.67 11.55
N SER A 389 31.59 16.30 11.81
CA SER A 389 32.62 16.19 10.78
C SER A 389 32.37 14.97 9.85
N ARG A 390 32.85 15.06 8.61
CA ARG A 390 32.85 13.94 7.69
C ARG A 390 33.55 12.72 8.24
N SER A 391 34.75 12.91 8.90
CA SER A 391 35.49 11.81 9.49
C SER A 391 34.70 11.08 10.57
N THR A 392 33.96 11.80 11.40
CA THR A 392 33.08 11.20 12.42
C THR A 392 32.02 10.35 11.80
N ILE A 393 31.34 10.86 10.75
CA ILE A 393 30.31 10.11 10.01
C ILE A 393 30.90 8.85 9.33
N ASP A 394 32.08 9.00 8.69
CA ASP A 394 32.80 7.87 8.06
C ASP A 394 33.15 6.79 9.08
N ASP A 395 33.71 7.19 10.25
CA ASP A 395 34.13 6.29 11.32
C ASP A 395 32.91 5.53 11.88
N GLU A 396 31.80 6.20 12.13
CA GLU A 396 30.56 5.61 12.62
C GLU A 396 30.01 4.52 11.65
N ILE A 397 29.95 4.81 10.38
CA ILE A 397 29.46 3.86 9.38
C ILE A 397 30.41 2.69 9.17
N ALA A 398 31.73 2.99 9.01
CA ALA A 398 32.74 1.98 8.69
C ALA A 398 33.02 1.04 9.86
N THR A 399 33.10 1.57 11.08
CA THR A 399 33.36 0.78 12.29
C THR A 399 32.20 -0.19 12.57
N ASN A 400 30.97 0.29 12.46
CA ASN A 400 29.80 -0.57 12.63
C ASN A 400 29.75 -1.69 11.59
N ARG A 401 30.02 -1.36 10.33
CA ARG A 401 30.12 -2.37 9.25
C ARG A 401 31.20 -3.41 9.56
N ALA A 402 32.39 -2.97 9.97
CA ALA A 402 33.49 -3.87 10.31
C ALA A 402 33.13 -4.79 11.49
N TRP A 403 32.48 -4.26 12.51
CA TRP A 403 31.97 -5.04 13.63
C TRP A 403 30.97 -6.11 13.15
N GLY A 404 29.94 -5.74 12.38
CA GLY A 404 28.94 -6.67 11.85
C GLY A 404 29.56 -7.77 10.95
N GLN A 405 30.54 -7.41 10.11
CA GLN A 405 31.29 -8.37 9.32
C GLN A 405 32.09 -9.34 10.19
N SER A 406 32.74 -8.86 11.25
CA SER A 406 33.48 -9.70 12.20
C SER A 406 32.56 -10.66 12.97
N ALA A 407 31.33 -10.23 13.28
CA ALA A 407 30.29 -11.05 13.88
C ALA A 407 29.65 -12.04 12.86
N GLY A 408 29.96 -11.92 11.57
CA GLY A 408 29.44 -12.75 10.50
C GLY A 408 27.98 -12.47 10.16
N LEU A 409 27.48 -11.25 10.36
CA LEU A 409 26.13 -10.83 9.99
C LEU A 409 25.99 -10.80 8.46
N PRO A 410 24.89 -11.28 7.89
CA PRO A 410 24.62 -11.24 6.43
C PRO A 410 24.19 -9.83 5.99
N LEU A 411 25.13 -8.90 5.91
CA LEU A 411 24.91 -7.50 5.61
C LEU A 411 24.73 -7.22 4.12
N GLU A 412 23.86 -6.27 3.80
CA GLU A 412 23.93 -5.49 2.57
C GLU A 412 24.66 -4.18 2.89
N ASN A 413 25.87 -4.04 2.36
CA ASN A 413 26.77 -2.94 2.76
C ASN A 413 26.35 -1.56 2.26
N ASP A 414 25.34 -1.48 1.41
CA ASP A 414 24.79 -0.26 0.83
C ASP A 414 23.53 0.26 1.53
N GLU A 415 23.10 -0.40 2.62
CA GLU A 415 21.96 0.00 3.46
C GLU A 415 22.44 0.69 4.75
N LEU A 416 21.84 1.82 5.10
CA LEU A 416 22.13 2.60 6.31
C LEU A 416 20.84 3.23 6.85
N VAL A 417 20.67 3.16 8.15
CA VAL A 417 19.82 4.05 8.94
C VAL A 417 20.75 4.73 9.95
N THR A 418 20.77 6.04 9.99
CA THR A 418 21.54 6.77 11.03
C THR A 418 20.74 6.84 12.32
N GLY A 419 21.40 6.86 13.46
CA GLY A 419 20.74 7.07 14.76
C GLY A 419 19.84 8.30 14.69
N GLU A 420 18.59 8.21 15.17
CA GLU A 420 17.57 9.28 15.12
C GLU A 420 17.28 9.81 13.68
N HIS A 421 17.62 9.07 12.62
CA HIS A 421 17.66 9.57 11.23
C HIS A 421 18.53 10.83 11.08
N SER A 422 19.50 11.02 11.98
CA SER A 422 20.33 12.20 12.07
C SER A 422 21.22 12.39 10.83
N GLY A 423 21.71 13.63 10.66
CA GLY A 423 22.37 14.04 9.43
C GLY A 423 21.43 14.57 8.36
N LEU A 424 20.16 14.11 8.35
CA LEU A 424 19.08 14.72 7.57
C LEU A 424 18.50 15.94 8.29
N LYS A 425 17.84 16.85 7.57
CA LYS A 425 17.18 18.02 8.16
C LYS A 425 16.11 17.61 9.18
N ILE A 426 16.03 18.31 10.29
CA ILE A 426 15.03 18.16 11.35
C ILE A 426 14.46 19.55 11.68
N LEU A 427 13.33 19.89 11.12
CA LEU A 427 12.71 21.21 11.32
C LEU A 427 11.95 21.26 12.65
N PRO A 428 12.03 22.39 13.40
CA PRO A 428 12.81 23.60 13.12
C PRO A 428 14.28 23.57 13.62
N GLN A 429 14.71 22.54 14.33
CA GLN A 429 15.97 22.49 15.05
C GLN A 429 17.21 22.52 14.12
N GLN A 430 17.18 21.68 13.08
CA GLN A 430 18.23 21.58 12.06
C GLN A 430 17.64 21.91 10.67
N PRO A 431 17.94 23.09 10.11
CA PRO A 431 17.22 23.58 8.90
C PRO A 431 17.66 22.91 7.60
N ALA A 432 18.78 22.17 7.59
CA ALA A 432 19.32 21.52 6.40
C ALA A 432 20.01 20.22 6.74
N ASP A 433 20.20 19.37 5.74
CA ASP A 433 21.06 18.18 5.88
C ASP A 433 22.50 18.62 6.24
N ASN A 434 23.19 17.80 7.03
CA ASN A 434 24.62 17.99 7.27
C ASN A 434 25.38 17.92 5.92
N PRO A 435 26.11 18.98 5.52
CA PRO A 435 26.82 19.00 4.24
C PRO A 435 27.94 17.93 4.14
N ASN A 436 28.36 17.36 5.28
CA ASN A 436 29.35 16.28 5.35
C ASN A 436 28.72 14.90 5.12
N LEU A 437 27.39 14.75 5.25
CA LEU A 437 26.70 13.45 5.13
C LEU A 437 26.85 12.87 3.71
N ALA A 438 26.50 13.61 2.68
CA ALA A 438 26.55 13.11 1.31
C ALA A 438 27.96 12.62 0.87
N PRO A 439 29.07 13.33 1.19
CA PRO A 439 30.42 12.81 0.97
C PRO A 439 30.73 11.52 1.75
N ALA A 440 30.32 11.43 3.02
CA ALA A 440 30.54 10.24 3.83
C ALA A 440 29.77 9.03 3.31
N LEU A 441 28.54 9.22 2.85
CA LEU A 441 27.75 8.15 2.19
C LEU A 441 28.45 7.65 0.93
N ALA A 442 29.10 8.56 0.16
CA ALA A 442 29.87 8.19 -1.03
C ALA A 442 31.11 7.34 -0.70
N ASP A 443 31.88 7.75 0.33
CA ASP A 443 33.09 7.02 0.78
C ASP A 443 32.76 5.62 1.26
N ASN A 444 31.60 5.46 1.88
CA ASN A 444 31.12 4.19 2.42
C ASN A 444 30.29 3.36 1.42
N GLY A 445 30.02 3.87 0.22
CA GLY A 445 29.24 3.16 -0.82
C GLY A 445 27.78 2.95 -0.44
N ILE A 446 27.19 3.84 0.36
CA ILE A 446 25.79 3.78 0.77
C ILE A 446 24.89 4.17 -0.41
N GLY A 447 23.98 3.30 -0.75
CA GLY A 447 22.99 3.50 -1.81
C GLY A 447 21.57 3.76 -1.30
N TRP A 448 21.29 3.35 -0.06
CA TRP A 448 19.97 3.45 0.57
C TRP A 448 20.09 4.00 1.99
N LEU A 449 19.35 5.06 2.28
CA LEU A 449 19.39 5.76 3.57
C LEU A 449 17.98 5.81 4.16
N GLY A 450 17.80 5.24 5.37
CA GLY A 450 16.54 5.37 6.11
C GLY A 450 16.23 6.84 6.43
N SER A 451 14.95 7.22 6.32
CA SER A 451 14.45 8.53 6.75
C SER A 451 13.11 8.37 7.44
N ASP A 452 12.71 9.34 8.23
CA ASP A 452 11.44 9.36 8.95
C ASP A 452 10.33 9.89 8.04
N ASN A 453 9.26 9.12 7.84
CA ASN A 453 8.13 9.51 7.01
C ASN A 453 7.35 10.70 7.57
N SER A 454 7.37 10.92 8.88
CA SER A 454 6.71 12.08 9.50
C SER A 454 7.41 13.40 9.17
N ARG A 455 8.70 13.36 8.87
CA ARG A 455 9.58 14.52 8.60
C ARG A 455 9.93 14.65 7.12
N ASP A 456 10.23 13.54 6.44
CA ASP A 456 10.70 13.48 5.05
C ASP A 456 9.97 12.37 4.27
N PRO A 457 8.67 12.56 3.95
CA PRO A 457 7.83 11.51 3.39
C PRO A 457 8.16 11.17 1.94
N GLN A 458 8.91 12.05 1.25
CA GLN A 458 9.24 11.87 -0.15
C GLN A 458 10.63 11.24 -0.33
N GLN A 459 10.71 10.23 -1.20
CA GLN A 459 12.01 9.71 -1.61
C GLN A 459 12.85 10.80 -2.28
N ARG A 460 14.07 11.00 -1.84
CA ARG A 460 15.01 11.98 -2.40
C ARG A 460 16.45 11.49 -2.42
N GLN A 461 17.30 12.20 -3.14
CA GLN A 461 18.73 11.93 -3.21
C GLN A 461 19.49 12.67 -2.11
N VAL A 462 20.42 11.97 -1.46
CA VAL A 462 21.42 12.52 -0.53
C VAL A 462 22.80 12.03 -0.98
N GLY A 463 23.45 12.82 -1.83
CA GLY A 463 24.66 12.36 -2.53
C GLY A 463 24.38 11.13 -3.39
N PRO A 464 25.09 10.00 -3.21
CA PRO A 464 24.85 8.76 -3.96
C PRO A 464 23.63 7.98 -3.45
N ALA A 465 23.22 8.19 -2.20
CA ALA A 465 22.13 7.44 -1.58
C ALA A 465 20.76 8.01 -1.92
N THR A 466 19.79 7.11 -2.00
CA THR A 466 18.36 7.44 -2.12
C THR A 466 17.69 7.16 -0.79
N THR A 467 16.86 8.08 -0.28
CA THR A 467 16.15 7.87 0.98
C THR A 467 15.07 6.78 0.85
N VAL A 468 14.90 6.01 1.92
CA VAL A 468 13.79 5.09 2.15
C VAL A 468 13.04 5.57 3.36
N SER A 469 11.92 6.22 3.13
CA SER A 469 11.08 6.79 4.18
C SER A 469 10.41 5.66 4.96
N ARG A 470 10.43 5.71 6.30
CA ARG A 470 9.92 4.70 7.22
C ARG A 470 8.76 5.27 8.04
N TYR A 471 7.71 4.50 8.24
CA TYR A 471 6.59 4.89 9.10
C TYR A 471 6.94 4.62 10.58
N PRO A 472 6.97 5.63 11.46
CA PRO A 472 7.06 5.37 12.88
C PRO A 472 5.79 4.66 13.36
N MET A 473 5.93 3.56 14.08
CA MET A 473 4.84 2.99 14.86
C MET A 473 4.77 3.75 16.19
N ASN A 474 3.58 4.08 16.64
CA ASN A 474 3.39 4.84 17.87
C ASN A 474 3.53 3.95 19.13
N VAL A 475 4.58 3.12 19.13
CA VAL A 475 5.09 2.33 20.24
C VAL A 475 6.46 2.92 20.59
N PHE A 476 6.55 3.62 21.72
CA PHE A 476 7.66 4.50 22.02
C PHE A 476 8.96 3.75 22.33
N TYR A 477 10.11 4.29 21.87
CA TYR A 477 11.43 3.67 22.03
C TYR A 477 11.84 3.48 23.50
N ASN A 478 11.36 4.36 24.36
CA ASN A 478 11.69 4.42 25.79
C ASN A 478 10.71 3.61 26.68
N ALA A 479 9.84 2.80 26.06
CA ALA A 479 8.86 1.97 26.76
C ALA A 479 9.11 0.48 26.51
N GLY A 480 9.40 -0.28 27.54
CA GLY A 480 9.46 -1.75 27.54
C GLY A 480 8.19 -2.40 28.13
N ARG A 481 7.38 -1.60 28.83
CA ARG A 481 6.18 -2.08 29.52
C ARG A 481 4.93 -1.34 29.08
N THR A 482 3.82 -2.06 29.10
CA THR A 482 2.51 -1.49 28.74
C THR A 482 2.14 -0.28 29.58
N ALA A 483 2.52 -0.26 30.86
CA ALA A 483 2.26 0.88 31.75
C ALA A 483 3.06 2.13 31.39
N GLU A 484 4.32 1.97 30.99
CA GLU A 484 5.18 3.05 30.50
C GLU A 484 4.62 3.64 29.19
N GLN A 485 4.27 2.77 28.24
CA GLN A 485 3.66 3.16 26.98
C GLN A 485 2.35 3.96 27.17
N VAL A 486 1.49 3.55 28.09
CA VAL A 486 0.22 4.24 28.36
C VAL A 486 0.46 5.57 29.06
N ASP A 487 1.43 5.63 29.98
CA ASP A 487 1.73 6.84 30.74
C ASP A 487 2.30 7.93 29.81
N GLU A 488 3.28 7.60 28.99
CA GLU A 488 3.82 8.52 27.98
C GLU A 488 2.79 8.90 26.93
N TYR A 489 1.96 7.96 26.49
CA TYR A 489 0.85 8.25 25.57
C TYR A 489 -0.12 9.27 26.17
N ASN A 490 -0.44 9.13 27.45
CA ASN A 490 -1.26 10.10 28.17
C ASN A 490 -0.54 11.46 28.28
N TRP A 491 0.77 11.48 28.57
CA TRP A 491 1.56 12.71 28.63
C TRP A 491 1.51 13.49 27.31
N ILE A 492 1.64 12.82 26.20
CA ILE A 492 1.64 13.43 24.86
C ILE A 492 0.22 13.83 24.42
N TYR A 493 -0.77 12.94 24.61
CA TYR A 493 -2.09 13.07 24.00
C TYR A 493 -3.20 13.52 24.92
N THR A 494 -2.93 13.96 26.13
CA THR A 494 -3.93 14.63 26.95
C THR A 494 -3.64 16.13 27.11
N SER A 495 -4.71 16.90 27.33
CA SER A 495 -4.59 18.34 27.54
C SER A 495 -3.86 18.66 28.86
N ARG A 496 -3.26 19.84 28.94
CA ARG A 496 -2.71 20.36 30.21
C ARG A 496 -3.72 20.36 31.35
N ALA A 497 -4.98 20.65 31.04
CA ALA A 497 -6.06 20.66 32.03
C ALA A 497 -6.33 19.25 32.61
N GLN A 498 -5.95 18.20 31.90
CA GLN A 498 -6.12 16.80 32.30
C GLN A 498 -4.80 16.16 32.77
N GLY A 499 -3.71 16.92 32.89
CA GLY A 499 -2.43 16.48 33.40
C GLY A 499 -1.40 16.09 32.33
N GLY A 500 -1.70 16.28 31.05
CA GLY A 500 -0.74 16.05 29.96
C GLY A 500 0.20 17.23 29.71
N SER A 501 1.15 17.03 28.80
CA SER A 501 2.16 18.04 28.39
C SER A 501 1.53 19.23 27.65
N GLY A 502 0.41 19.01 26.97
CA GLY A 502 -0.21 19.94 26.04
C GLY A 502 0.34 19.88 24.62
N ILE A 503 1.21 18.93 24.29
CA ILE A 503 1.69 18.72 22.92
C ILE A 503 0.53 18.62 21.94
N CYS A 504 -0.53 17.87 22.29
CA CYS A 504 -1.71 17.75 21.44
C CYS A 504 -2.47 19.07 21.28
N GLU A 505 -2.45 19.95 22.27
CA GLU A 505 -3.09 21.29 22.19
C GLU A 505 -2.25 22.26 21.33
N ASP A 506 -0.93 22.15 21.42
CA ASP A 506 0.01 23.03 20.69
C ASP A 506 0.12 22.64 19.21
N ASN A 507 -0.22 21.38 18.86
CA ASN A 507 -0.12 20.83 17.50
C ASN A 507 -1.48 20.35 16.93
N PRO A 508 -2.54 21.17 16.92
CA PRO A 508 -3.89 20.73 16.54
C PRO A 508 -4.02 20.35 15.06
N ALA A 509 -3.04 20.68 14.23
CA ALA A 509 -3.00 20.30 12.82
C ALA A 509 -2.59 18.84 12.60
N THR A 510 -1.85 18.25 13.53
CA THR A 510 -1.26 16.92 13.43
C THR A 510 -1.67 16.00 14.57
N SER A 511 -2.30 16.52 15.63
CA SER A 511 -2.65 15.77 16.82
C SER A 511 -4.04 16.16 17.34
N THR A 512 -4.73 15.20 17.95
CA THR A 512 -6.02 15.43 18.63
C THR A 512 -5.88 14.93 20.06
N CYS A 513 -6.19 15.80 21.02
CA CYS A 513 -6.18 15.40 22.43
C CYS A 513 -7.25 14.32 22.71
N LEU A 514 -6.87 13.36 23.53
CA LEU A 514 -7.80 12.41 24.11
C LEU A 514 -8.88 13.15 24.95
N PRO A 515 -10.11 12.66 24.98
CA PRO A 515 -11.16 13.24 25.81
C PRO A 515 -10.89 13.06 27.31
N ALA A 516 -10.11 12.04 27.69
CA ALA A 516 -9.63 11.75 29.03
C ALA A 516 -8.38 10.85 28.96
N PRO A 517 -7.50 10.86 29.98
CA PRO A 517 -6.38 9.95 30.05
C PRO A 517 -6.82 8.49 29.98
N LEU A 518 -6.04 7.66 29.30
CA LEU A 518 -6.23 6.21 29.25
C LEU A 518 -5.93 5.60 30.62
N ASP A 519 -6.66 4.56 30.99
CA ASP A 519 -6.36 3.76 32.16
C ASP A 519 -5.07 2.95 31.96
N THR A 520 -4.12 3.04 32.88
CA THR A 520 -2.79 2.43 32.76
C THR A 520 -2.80 0.90 32.68
N GLY A 521 -3.84 0.23 33.19
CA GLY A 521 -3.97 -1.22 33.15
C GLY A 521 -4.65 -1.76 31.89
N THR A 522 -5.51 -0.96 31.27
CA THR A 522 -6.34 -1.41 30.14
C THR A 522 -6.15 -0.59 28.86
N GLY A 523 -5.60 0.61 28.96
CA GLY A 523 -5.47 1.56 27.85
C GLY A 523 -4.60 1.04 26.71
N TYR A 524 -3.56 0.28 27.02
CA TYR A 524 -2.72 -0.32 26.01
C TYR A 524 -3.50 -1.27 25.09
N ALA A 525 -4.04 -2.34 25.67
CA ALA A 525 -4.76 -3.36 24.91
C ALA A 525 -6.12 -2.88 24.38
N GLY A 526 -6.78 -1.94 25.10
CA GLY A 526 -8.12 -1.46 24.77
C GLY A 526 -8.16 -0.28 23.82
N TYR A 527 -7.08 0.46 23.69
CA TYR A 527 -7.04 1.67 22.87
C TYR A 527 -5.81 1.72 21.93
N ILE A 528 -4.58 1.69 22.46
CA ILE A 528 -3.36 1.90 21.67
C ILE A 528 -3.22 0.79 20.62
N VAL A 529 -3.27 -0.48 21.04
CA VAL A 529 -3.13 -1.61 20.10
C VAL A 529 -4.18 -1.59 18.99
N PRO A 530 -5.49 -1.43 19.24
CA PRO A 530 -6.47 -1.35 18.16
C PRO A 530 -6.28 -0.16 17.23
N LEU A 531 -5.84 0.98 17.76
CA LEU A 531 -5.60 2.20 16.97
C LEU A 531 -4.40 2.02 16.05
N GLU A 532 -3.24 1.61 16.59
CA GLU A 532 -2.03 1.40 15.80
C GLU A 532 -2.21 0.28 14.77
N THR A 533 -2.85 -0.84 15.16
CA THR A 533 -3.23 -1.90 14.20
C THR A 533 -4.03 -1.35 13.02
N ARG A 534 -4.98 -0.46 13.26
CA ARG A 534 -5.81 0.15 12.20
C ARG A 534 -4.98 1.06 11.30
N ILE A 535 -4.12 1.89 11.89
CA ILE A 535 -3.24 2.82 11.16
C ILE A 535 -2.28 2.03 10.25
N ASP A 536 -1.56 1.07 10.82
CA ASP A 536 -0.56 0.28 10.12
C ASP A 536 -1.20 -0.61 9.04
N LEU A 537 -2.34 -1.24 9.34
CA LEU A 537 -3.10 -1.98 8.33
C LEU A 537 -3.58 -1.04 7.19
N GLY A 538 -3.91 0.20 7.51
CA GLY A 538 -4.20 1.24 6.53
C GLY A 538 -3.00 1.47 5.59
N HIS A 539 -1.77 1.55 6.11
CA HIS A 539 -0.56 1.66 5.29
C HIS A 539 -0.35 0.43 4.40
N VAL A 540 -0.55 -0.77 4.96
CA VAL A 540 -0.46 -2.04 4.20
C VAL A 540 -1.43 -2.05 3.02
N LEU A 541 -2.65 -1.57 3.20
CA LEU A 541 -3.69 -1.53 2.17
C LEU A 541 -3.50 -0.41 1.13
N ALA A 542 -2.60 0.53 1.37
CA ALA A 542 -2.37 1.68 0.50
C ALA A 542 -1.44 1.42 -0.69
N ASN A 543 -1.01 0.17 -0.94
CA ASN A 543 0.00 -0.17 -1.94
C ASN A 543 1.33 0.59 -1.73
N ASP A 544 1.68 0.93 -0.48
CA ASP A 544 2.91 1.64 -0.14
C ASP A 544 3.96 0.65 0.37
N PRO A 545 5.14 0.51 -0.29
CA PRO A 545 6.16 -0.42 0.14
C PRO A 545 7.03 0.10 1.30
N LYS A 546 6.83 1.32 1.80
CA LYS A 546 7.60 1.89 2.91
C LYS A 546 7.54 1.00 4.15
N PRO A 547 8.67 0.77 4.82
CA PRO A 547 8.71 -0.04 6.03
C PRO A 547 8.22 0.76 7.23
N HIS A 548 7.76 0.06 8.25
CA HIS A 548 7.53 0.59 9.60
C HIS A 548 8.79 0.44 10.44
N PHE A 549 8.92 1.19 11.52
CA PHE A 549 10.00 0.98 12.49
C PHE A 549 9.53 1.06 13.93
N ILE A 550 10.19 0.28 14.75
CA ILE A 550 10.10 0.15 16.20
C ILE A 550 11.52 0.04 16.76
N HIS A 551 11.67 -0.06 18.07
CA HIS A 551 12.97 -0.19 18.73
C HIS A 551 13.10 -1.53 19.45
N GLN A 552 14.33 -1.90 19.80
CA GLN A 552 14.60 -3.16 20.47
C GLN A 552 13.90 -3.24 21.86
N SER A 553 13.73 -2.11 22.55
CA SER A 553 12.98 -1.98 23.80
C SER A 553 11.54 -2.53 23.70
N ASN A 554 10.90 -2.33 22.54
CA ASN A 554 9.53 -2.77 22.30
C ASN A 554 9.39 -4.29 22.11
N LEU A 555 10.52 -4.99 21.88
CA LEU A 555 10.60 -6.45 21.84
C LEU A 555 11.04 -7.07 23.17
N ALA A 556 11.46 -6.24 24.13
CA ALA A 556 11.90 -6.63 25.48
C ALA A 556 10.73 -6.64 26.48
N GLU A 557 10.99 -7.12 27.68
CA GLU A 557 10.09 -7.10 28.85
C GLU A 557 8.65 -7.55 28.55
N ASP A 558 7.67 -6.62 28.45
CA ASP A 558 6.28 -6.92 28.12
C ASP A 558 6.06 -7.20 26.62
N ARG A 559 7.09 -6.97 25.76
CA ARG A 559 7.05 -7.21 24.32
C ARG A 559 5.93 -6.47 23.62
N ILE A 560 5.83 -5.19 23.91
CA ILE A 560 4.70 -4.34 23.56
C ILE A 560 4.48 -4.17 22.05
N ALA A 561 5.46 -4.41 21.18
CA ALA A 561 5.25 -4.34 19.74
C ALA A 561 4.38 -5.48 19.19
N TYR A 562 4.52 -6.71 19.72
CA TYR A 562 3.88 -7.87 19.11
C TYR A 562 2.34 -7.81 19.04
N PRO A 563 1.61 -7.31 20.04
CA PRO A 563 0.15 -7.19 19.94
C PRO A 563 -0.31 -6.31 18.77
N VAL A 564 0.46 -5.28 18.39
CA VAL A 564 0.18 -4.46 17.21
C VAL A 564 0.52 -5.22 15.93
N LEU A 565 1.71 -5.83 15.87
CA LEU A 565 2.15 -6.62 14.71
C LEU A 565 1.21 -7.79 14.43
N ASP A 566 0.80 -8.52 15.47
CA ASP A 566 -0.20 -9.61 15.38
C ASP A 566 -1.52 -9.07 14.85
N GLY A 567 -1.97 -7.94 15.38
CA GLY A 567 -3.18 -7.28 14.93
C GLY A 567 -3.17 -6.95 13.43
N VAL A 568 -2.03 -6.46 12.91
CA VAL A 568 -1.86 -6.17 11.47
C VAL A 568 -1.86 -7.45 10.64
N LEU A 569 -1.09 -8.47 11.03
CA LEU A 569 -0.94 -9.72 10.29
C LEU A 569 -2.23 -10.54 10.31
N ASP A 570 -2.84 -10.72 11.49
CA ASP A 570 -4.12 -11.43 11.64
C ASP A 570 -5.26 -10.68 10.94
N GLY A 571 -5.26 -9.34 11.06
CA GLY A 571 -6.22 -8.47 10.37
C GLY A 571 -6.12 -8.63 8.85
N TYR A 572 -4.90 -8.69 8.33
CA TYR A 572 -4.63 -8.92 6.92
C TYR A 572 -5.10 -10.32 6.47
N ASP A 573 -4.69 -11.38 7.18
CA ASP A 573 -5.04 -12.76 6.86
C ASP A 573 -6.55 -13.02 6.94
N ALA A 574 -7.27 -12.28 7.79
CA ALA A 574 -8.73 -12.36 7.89
C ALA A 574 -9.47 -11.71 6.69
N LEU A 575 -8.79 -10.86 5.93
CA LEU A 575 -9.38 -10.09 4.81
C LEU A 575 -9.03 -10.67 3.44
N PHE A 576 -7.85 -11.26 3.28
CA PHE A 576 -7.31 -11.63 1.96
C PHE A 576 -7.22 -13.14 1.76
N ALA A 577 -7.43 -13.55 0.53
CA ALA A 577 -7.23 -14.94 0.09
C ALA A 577 -5.72 -15.28 0.02
N ALA A 578 -5.39 -16.56 0.11
CA ALA A 578 -4.01 -17.04 0.14
C ALA A 578 -3.19 -16.73 -1.13
N ASP A 579 -3.84 -16.41 -2.25
CA ASP A 579 -3.17 -15.98 -3.50
C ASP A 579 -2.80 -14.48 -3.51
N THR A 580 -3.08 -13.79 -2.42
CA THR A 580 -2.78 -12.37 -2.20
C THR A 580 -1.91 -12.24 -0.95
N PRO A 581 -0.68 -12.79 -0.96
CA PRO A 581 0.18 -12.77 0.21
C PRO A 581 0.67 -11.34 0.51
N LEU A 582 0.87 -11.06 1.79
CA LEU A 582 1.57 -9.86 2.23
C LEU A 582 3.02 -9.89 1.73
N VAL A 583 3.52 -8.76 1.22
CA VAL A 583 4.86 -8.65 0.63
C VAL A 583 5.81 -8.02 1.64
N ASN A 584 6.72 -8.83 2.19
CA ASN A 584 7.73 -8.41 3.16
C ASN A 584 9.09 -8.24 2.47
N LEU A 585 9.40 -7.02 2.02
CA LEU A 585 10.66 -6.67 1.35
C LEU A 585 11.72 -6.21 2.35
N ARG A 586 12.99 -6.38 2.00
CA ARG A 586 14.09 -5.73 2.69
C ARG A 586 14.28 -4.28 2.23
N MET A 587 14.99 -3.45 3.00
CA MET A 587 15.12 -2.00 2.79
C MET A 587 15.54 -1.63 1.35
N LYS A 588 16.57 -2.24 0.77
CA LYS A 588 17.04 -1.90 -0.59
C LYS A 588 16.03 -2.28 -1.68
N ASP A 589 15.27 -3.36 -1.47
CA ASP A 589 14.24 -3.78 -2.42
C ASP A 589 13.06 -2.82 -2.37
N ILE A 590 12.71 -2.33 -1.18
CA ILE A 590 11.73 -1.24 -0.97
C ILE A 590 12.19 0.01 -1.69
N GLY A 591 13.43 0.44 -1.46
CA GLY A 591 14.02 1.62 -2.12
C GLY A 591 14.04 1.49 -3.64
N THR A 592 14.36 0.29 -4.14
CA THR A 592 14.34 -0.03 -5.57
C THR A 592 12.93 0.06 -6.15
N GLU A 593 11.94 -0.48 -5.44
CA GLU A 593 10.52 -0.41 -5.82
C GLU A 593 10.04 1.04 -5.88
N LEU A 594 10.29 1.83 -4.84
CA LEU A 594 9.95 3.25 -4.79
C LEU A 594 10.59 4.04 -5.94
N ARG A 595 11.88 3.81 -6.23
CA ARG A 595 12.59 4.47 -7.32
C ARG A 595 12.03 4.10 -8.69
N ARG A 596 11.66 2.83 -8.91
CA ARG A 596 11.00 2.38 -10.15
C ARG A 596 9.65 3.04 -10.32
N ARG A 597 8.84 3.12 -9.27
CA ARG A 597 7.54 3.80 -9.27
C ARG A 597 7.68 5.28 -9.59
N ALA A 598 8.63 5.98 -8.97
CA ALA A 598 8.89 7.39 -9.22
C ALA A 598 9.30 7.66 -10.68
N ALA A 599 10.20 6.84 -11.26
CA ALA A 599 10.61 6.95 -12.65
C ALA A 599 9.45 6.65 -13.62
N TRP A 600 8.65 5.63 -13.33
CA TRP A 600 7.46 5.27 -14.10
C TRP A 600 6.41 6.40 -14.06
N LYS A 601 6.08 6.88 -12.87
CA LYS A 601 5.13 7.99 -12.70
C LYS A 601 5.58 9.24 -13.47
N THR A 602 6.84 9.62 -13.36
CA THR A 602 7.40 10.74 -14.10
C THR A 602 7.20 10.60 -15.62
N ALA A 603 7.44 9.40 -16.15
CA ALA A 603 7.26 9.13 -17.58
C ALA A 603 5.78 9.13 -18.00
N VAL A 604 4.88 8.63 -17.14
CA VAL A 604 3.42 8.66 -17.37
C VAL A 604 2.91 10.10 -17.37
N ASP A 605 3.26 10.89 -16.36
CA ASP A 605 2.84 12.29 -16.21
C ASP A 605 3.34 13.19 -17.34
N ALA A 606 4.57 12.89 -17.84
CA ALA A 606 5.14 13.57 -19.00
C ALA A 606 4.51 13.12 -20.34
N GLY A 607 3.56 12.19 -20.34
CA GLY A 607 2.93 11.65 -21.56
C GLY A 607 3.87 10.83 -22.43
N GLN A 608 4.98 10.34 -21.89
CA GLN A 608 6.01 9.59 -22.61
C GLN A 608 5.71 8.09 -22.67
N VAL A 609 4.67 7.64 -21.96
CA VAL A 609 4.23 6.25 -21.96
C VAL A 609 3.01 6.10 -22.84
N THR A 610 3.08 5.17 -23.79
CA THR A 610 1.92 4.72 -24.59
C THR A 610 1.80 3.22 -24.49
N ALA A 611 0.57 2.74 -24.35
CA ALA A 611 0.31 1.31 -24.37
C ALA A 611 -1.03 1.02 -25.03
N TYR A 612 -1.10 -0.12 -25.71
CA TYR A 612 -2.33 -0.53 -26.39
C TYR A 612 -2.42 -2.05 -26.53
N ARG A 613 -3.65 -2.51 -26.65
CA ARG A 613 -3.98 -3.90 -26.93
C ARG A 613 -4.58 -4.05 -28.33
N ILE A 614 -4.15 -5.11 -29.04
CA ILE A 614 -4.76 -5.57 -30.29
C ILE A 614 -4.89 -7.10 -30.20
N GLY A 615 -6.12 -7.60 -30.09
CA GLY A 615 -6.36 -9.03 -29.82
C GLY A 615 -5.65 -9.47 -28.54
N ASP A 616 -4.80 -10.49 -28.63
CA ASP A 616 -4.04 -11.04 -27.49
C ASP A 616 -2.66 -10.41 -27.31
N THR A 617 -2.37 -9.33 -28.04
CA THR A 617 -1.07 -8.66 -27.95
C THR A 617 -1.20 -7.32 -27.26
N VAL A 618 -0.39 -7.07 -26.22
CA VAL A 618 -0.23 -5.79 -25.56
C VAL A 618 1.14 -5.23 -25.90
N THR A 619 1.16 -4.00 -26.42
CA THR A 619 2.40 -3.27 -26.71
C THR A 619 2.52 -2.07 -25.79
N VAL A 620 3.66 -1.95 -25.11
CA VAL A 620 3.98 -0.82 -24.21
C VAL A 620 5.24 -0.13 -24.73
N GLN A 621 5.16 1.19 -24.86
CA GLN A 621 6.29 2.04 -25.18
C GLN A 621 6.56 2.99 -24.01
N ALA A 622 7.81 3.05 -23.57
CA ALA A 622 8.28 3.94 -22.52
C ALA A 622 9.73 4.35 -22.83
N PRO A 623 10.23 5.46 -22.26
CA PRO A 623 11.61 5.91 -22.47
C PRO A 623 12.63 4.82 -22.12
N GLY A 624 13.78 4.85 -22.80
CA GLY A 624 14.93 4.02 -22.41
C GLY A 624 15.39 4.38 -20.99
N GLY A 625 15.71 3.37 -20.18
CA GLY A 625 16.03 3.54 -18.75
C GLY A 625 14.83 3.43 -17.81
N VAL A 626 13.58 3.50 -18.33
CA VAL A 626 12.36 3.34 -17.53
C VAL A 626 11.84 1.90 -17.66
N ALA A 627 11.76 1.19 -16.53
CA ALA A 627 11.08 -0.10 -16.45
C ALA A 627 9.57 0.14 -16.57
N ALA A 628 8.88 -0.69 -17.35
CA ALA A 628 7.42 -0.65 -17.43
C ALA A 628 6.81 -1.65 -16.43
N THR A 629 5.70 -1.26 -15.83
CA THR A 629 4.92 -2.13 -14.94
C THR A 629 3.56 -2.45 -15.56
N ALA A 630 3.09 -3.67 -15.34
CA ALA A 630 1.78 -4.12 -15.82
C ALA A 630 1.19 -5.18 -14.90
N THR A 631 -0.15 -5.27 -14.93
CA THR A 631 -0.95 -6.36 -14.37
C THR A 631 -1.70 -7.02 -15.52
N LEU A 632 -1.54 -8.33 -15.67
CA LEU A 632 -1.97 -9.09 -16.84
C LEU A 632 -2.51 -10.47 -16.41
N PRO A 633 -3.32 -11.15 -17.23
CA PRO A 633 -3.79 -12.51 -16.95
C PRO A 633 -2.64 -13.51 -16.73
N ALA A 634 -2.85 -14.48 -15.85
CA ALA A 634 -1.90 -15.56 -15.62
C ALA A 634 -1.60 -16.32 -16.94
N GLY A 635 -0.32 -16.64 -17.15
CA GLY A 635 0.16 -17.26 -18.39
C GLY A 635 0.61 -16.26 -19.47
N THR A 636 0.56 -14.94 -19.20
CA THR A 636 1.11 -13.92 -20.08
C THR A 636 2.63 -14.08 -20.22
N THR A 637 3.15 -13.86 -21.43
CA THR A 637 4.59 -13.86 -21.70
C THR A 637 5.08 -12.51 -22.20
N LEU A 638 6.33 -12.15 -21.85
CA LEU A 638 7.10 -11.06 -22.45
C LEU A 638 8.12 -11.68 -23.42
N GLY A 639 7.86 -11.56 -24.71
CA GLY A 639 8.58 -12.37 -25.71
C GLY A 639 8.28 -13.86 -25.49
N THR A 640 9.31 -14.65 -25.17
CA THR A 640 9.20 -16.09 -24.88
C THR A 640 9.23 -16.44 -23.39
N THR A 641 9.40 -15.44 -22.50
CA THR A 641 9.55 -15.66 -21.06
C THR A 641 8.25 -15.34 -20.34
N ALA A 642 7.88 -16.13 -19.32
CA ALA A 642 6.74 -15.81 -18.45
C ALA A 642 6.94 -14.43 -17.82
N PHE A 643 5.88 -13.62 -17.79
CA PHE A 643 5.93 -12.29 -17.22
C PHE A 643 5.43 -12.28 -15.78
N GLY A 644 6.14 -11.52 -14.94
CA GLY A 644 5.71 -11.16 -13.59
C GLY A 644 5.62 -12.31 -12.60
N SER A 645 5.07 -12.05 -11.46
CA SER A 645 4.74 -13.03 -10.42
C SER A 645 3.24 -13.04 -10.13
N ALA A 646 2.73 -14.20 -9.75
CA ALA A 646 1.31 -14.37 -9.40
C ALA A 646 0.96 -13.53 -8.16
N TYR A 647 -0.14 -12.81 -8.25
CA TYR A 647 -0.70 -12.02 -7.15
C TYR A 647 -2.17 -11.72 -7.41
N ALA A 648 -3.04 -12.01 -6.45
CA ALA A 648 -4.47 -11.76 -6.54
C ALA A 648 -5.13 -12.38 -7.80
N GLY A 649 -4.70 -13.58 -8.23
CA GLY A 649 -5.23 -14.30 -9.38
C GLY A 649 -4.72 -13.84 -10.75
N LEU A 650 -3.91 -12.79 -10.80
CA LEU A 650 -3.25 -12.25 -12.00
C LEU A 650 -1.73 -12.41 -11.91
N VAL A 651 -1.00 -11.91 -12.89
CA VAL A 651 0.46 -11.72 -12.81
C VAL A 651 0.79 -10.25 -12.91
N SER A 652 1.69 -9.77 -12.08
CA SER A 652 2.15 -8.39 -12.10
C SER A 652 3.65 -8.29 -11.88
N GLY A 653 4.27 -7.23 -12.39
CA GLY A 653 5.70 -7.02 -12.21
C GLY A 653 6.27 -5.91 -13.09
N TRP A 654 7.60 -5.83 -13.04
CA TRP A 654 8.39 -4.87 -13.81
C TRP A 654 9.11 -5.54 -14.97
N THR A 655 9.18 -4.86 -16.11
CA THR A 655 10.08 -5.25 -17.20
C THR A 655 11.51 -4.78 -16.92
N ALA A 656 12.47 -5.27 -17.69
CA ALA A 656 13.78 -4.63 -17.74
C ALA A 656 13.65 -3.16 -18.19
N ALA A 657 14.52 -2.29 -17.67
CA ALA A 657 14.57 -0.88 -18.07
C ALA A 657 15.18 -0.67 -19.48
N SER A 658 15.84 -1.70 -20.03
CA SER A 658 16.43 -1.68 -21.37
C SER A 658 15.38 -1.74 -22.47
N GLY A 659 15.62 -1.00 -23.55
CA GLY A 659 14.70 -0.91 -24.70
C GLY A 659 13.57 0.10 -24.47
N THR A 660 12.85 0.39 -25.55
CA THR A 660 11.75 1.38 -25.55
C THR A 660 10.39 0.76 -25.85
N THR A 661 10.36 -0.47 -26.37
CA THR A 661 9.12 -1.20 -26.72
C THR A 661 9.13 -2.57 -26.07
N ARG A 662 8.03 -2.94 -25.43
CA ARG A 662 7.78 -4.24 -24.80
C ARG A 662 6.51 -4.81 -25.39
N THR A 663 6.53 -6.08 -25.77
CA THR A 663 5.38 -6.79 -26.34
C THR A 663 5.05 -7.98 -25.47
N PHE A 664 3.84 -7.98 -24.93
CA PHE A 664 3.30 -9.08 -24.16
C PHE A 664 2.30 -9.87 -25.00
N THR A 665 2.30 -11.17 -24.82
CA THR A 665 1.30 -12.08 -25.42
C THR A 665 0.43 -12.62 -24.31
N LEU A 666 -0.85 -12.30 -24.36
CA LEU A 666 -1.85 -12.79 -23.41
C LEU A 666 -2.22 -14.25 -23.76
N PRO A 667 -2.67 -15.06 -22.80
CA PRO A 667 -3.16 -16.42 -23.08
C PRO A 667 -4.40 -16.38 -23.98
N SER A 668 -4.47 -17.33 -24.92
CA SER A 668 -5.53 -17.39 -25.95
C SER A 668 -6.90 -17.85 -25.44
N ALA A 669 -7.05 -18.15 -24.15
CA ALA A 669 -8.33 -18.62 -23.57
C ALA A 669 -8.87 -17.60 -22.57
N ALA A 670 -10.21 -17.53 -22.47
CA ALA A 670 -10.88 -16.80 -21.40
C ALA A 670 -10.31 -17.18 -20.02
N PRO A 671 -10.21 -16.25 -19.08
CA PRO A 671 -9.67 -16.53 -17.75
C PRO A 671 -10.43 -17.73 -17.16
N ALA A 672 -9.70 -18.79 -16.85
CA ALA A 672 -10.22 -19.91 -16.08
C ALA A 672 -10.70 -19.37 -14.74
N ALA A 673 -11.89 -19.80 -14.30
CA ALA A 673 -12.38 -19.51 -12.95
C ALA A 673 -11.26 -19.79 -11.94
N ARG A 674 -11.00 -18.86 -11.02
CA ARG A 674 -9.99 -19.01 -9.97
C ARG A 674 -10.17 -20.35 -9.26
N PRO A 675 -9.13 -21.16 -9.02
CA PRO A 675 -9.26 -22.32 -8.17
C PRO A 675 -9.66 -21.85 -6.78
N SER A 676 -10.74 -22.41 -6.24
CA SER A 676 -11.14 -22.16 -4.84
C SER A 676 -9.98 -22.58 -3.93
N GLY A 677 -9.36 -21.62 -3.25
CA GLY A 677 -8.23 -21.85 -2.37
C GLY A 677 -8.57 -22.88 -1.28
N ALA A 678 -7.61 -23.72 -0.97
CA ALA A 678 -7.71 -24.63 0.17
C ALA A 678 -7.84 -23.79 1.46
N ARG A 679 -8.93 -24.01 2.22
CA ARG A 679 -9.15 -23.35 3.50
C ARG A 679 -8.00 -23.64 4.45
N ARG A 680 -7.34 -22.58 4.94
CA ARG A 680 -6.60 -22.64 6.21
C ARG A 680 -7.59 -22.86 7.35
N PRO A 681 -7.28 -23.65 8.38
CA PRO A 681 -8.16 -23.74 9.55
C PRO A 681 -8.23 -22.37 10.23
N ALA A 682 -9.41 -21.82 10.35
CA ALA A 682 -9.64 -20.56 11.05
C ALA A 682 -9.36 -20.75 12.54
N THR A 683 -8.40 -19.99 13.08
CA THR A 683 -8.33 -19.71 14.51
C THR A 683 -9.49 -18.79 14.87
N ALA A 684 -10.23 -19.12 15.92
CA ALA A 684 -11.39 -18.35 16.35
C ALA A 684 -10.95 -16.93 16.78
N PRO A 685 -11.60 -15.86 16.33
CA PRO A 685 -11.24 -14.50 16.73
C PRO A 685 -11.57 -14.26 18.20
N ALA A 686 -10.65 -13.59 18.89
CA ALA A 686 -10.87 -13.12 20.26
C ALA A 686 -12.01 -12.07 20.29
N PRO A 687 -12.76 -11.92 21.40
CA PRO A 687 -13.86 -11.00 21.50
C PRO A 687 -13.37 -9.54 21.39
N ARG A 688 -13.98 -8.79 20.47
CA ARG A 688 -13.66 -7.38 20.24
C ARG A 688 -14.18 -6.52 21.38
N THR A 689 -13.28 -5.72 21.98
CA THR A 689 -13.66 -4.57 22.80
C THR A 689 -13.93 -3.37 21.87
N ARG A 690 -14.98 -2.59 22.16
CA ARG A 690 -15.28 -1.35 21.43
C ARG A 690 -14.17 -0.34 21.69
N THR A 691 -13.61 0.22 20.64
CA THR A 691 -12.69 1.37 20.72
C THR A 691 -13.46 2.61 21.16
N PRO A 692 -12.96 3.40 22.11
CA PRO A 692 -13.57 4.70 22.44
C PRO A 692 -13.43 5.68 21.27
N ALA A 693 -14.42 6.55 21.15
CA ALA A 693 -14.54 7.52 20.07
C ALA A 693 -13.48 8.61 20.14
N GLY A 694 -12.98 9.04 18.99
CA GLY A 694 -12.49 10.39 18.82
C GLY A 694 -11.02 10.58 18.42
N VAL A 695 -10.45 9.74 17.54
CA VAL A 695 -9.12 10.02 16.98
C VAL A 695 -9.20 10.05 15.45
N THR A 696 -8.88 11.21 14.88
CA THR A 696 -8.69 11.38 13.45
C THR A 696 -7.35 10.76 13.00
N GLU A 697 -7.33 10.17 11.81
CA GLU A 697 -6.12 9.58 11.17
C GLU A 697 -5.03 10.62 10.88
N ARG A 698 -4.34 11.10 11.90
CA ARG A 698 -3.09 11.82 11.72
C ARG A 698 -2.14 11.32 12.79
N VAL A 699 -1.11 10.61 12.36
CA VAL A 699 0.00 10.25 13.23
C VAL A 699 0.62 11.55 13.74
N PRO A 700 0.63 11.80 15.04
CA PRO A 700 1.28 12.97 15.58
C PRO A 700 2.79 12.84 15.39
N TYR A 701 3.40 13.95 15.04
CA TYR A 701 4.83 14.12 15.13
C TYR A 701 5.22 14.11 16.62
N VAL A 702 5.88 13.06 17.06
CA VAL A 702 6.68 13.08 18.28
C VAL A 702 8.10 13.38 17.82
N PRO A 703 8.73 14.46 18.25
CA PRO A 703 10.15 14.63 18.01
C PRO A 703 10.87 13.49 18.73
N ASP A 704 11.65 12.68 18.01
CA ASP A 704 12.71 11.91 18.66
C ASP A 704 13.62 12.94 19.32
N ASN A 705 13.85 12.81 20.63
CA ASN A 705 14.78 13.66 21.35
C ASN A 705 16.21 13.36 21.00
#